data_c0d8c4bb300685daf057f30b7b817f2f
#
_entry.id   c0d8c4bb300685daf057f30b7b817f2f
#
_cell.length_a   1.000
_cell.length_b   1.000
_cell.length_c   1.000
_cell.angle_alpha   90.00
_cell.angle_beta   90.00
_cell.angle_gamma   90.00
#
_symmetry.space_group_name_H-M   'P 1'
#
loop_
_entity.id
_entity.type
_entity.pdbx_description
1 polymer ?
#
loop_
_entity_poly.entity_id
_entity_poly.type
_entity_poly.pdbx_seq_one_letter_code
_entity_poly.pdbx_strand_id
1 'polypeptide(L)'
;MKETCKYYQCSSLTSVTIGNSVTSIGDYAFYNCSGLTSVTIPNSVTSIGDCAFYDCNLKNLIIGTGVLSIGSNQSKPTKAIWLTNTPPNGYTNLAGTINYVANDNYTQLSNIKVYKYLSSYFEVDGIVYVPVNPSARTCDAISCSYDSTTTSISIDETVSYKGIAMSVENVMPYTAYGQTTVKTLSLSPKSDIGNYAFYGCTGITNATISNEGIIGTSAFEGAMQSGDATLKVTIPGVIEDRGFYGCTNLKTAEINIVSGEDTEDTSAPLTFDDWTSTNTAPSSVSSKTYTFTVQGEVTLSFDWWVSSESGYDKLIVTLDGTAILEKSGDSYSGTFTKTVGSGSHTLVVKYSKDNSGSSGYDKAKVSNIKVVGGGASASLSIGHEAFRGCNNLSSIILGEGIKSIGDYAFYGCSKLTEVTIPNKTTSLGEYCFSGNSLLANIDLGNGLKTIGQYCFSGCSMPEISIPASVTSIGNYTFNNCSSLADVVIEDRTSELTLGSNGSSPLFASCPLDSVYIGGKIMYNTSSSSGYSPFYRNTSLRTIVISDTEEEIYNNEFYGCTNLKNVTMGDGVKKIGNWAFSGCSNLDYFNFGSGMQSIGDEAFSDCTNLTMLISYAEVPPTCGSMALDDINKWECVLRVPQNRLSAYQAADQWKEFFFIEDVLTGINEIEAETEGDAQGDVRGDVYSLNGTLLKRNVNVNRLNSILPAGLYVVNGKKVVVK
;
A
#
# COMPACT_ATOMS: atom_id res chain seq x y z
N MET A 1 18.86 53.65 -24.91
CA MET A 1 17.84 53.91 -23.86
C MET A 1 17.80 52.65 -23.00
N LYS A 2 18.18 52.76 -21.72
CA LYS A 2 17.99 51.64 -20.77
C LYS A 2 16.48 51.52 -20.54
N GLU A 3 15.85 50.51 -21.10
CA GLU A 3 14.47 50.18 -20.74
C GLU A 3 14.50 49.59 -19.34
N THR A 4 14.17 50.44 -18.37
CA THR A 4 14.09 50.07 -16.95
C THR A 4 12.82 49.30 -16.69
N CYS A 5 12.94 48.11 -16.07
CA CYS A 5 11.96 47.33 -15.33
C CYS A 5 10.50 47.39 -15.77
N LYS A 6 10.08 46.53 -16.73
CA LYS A 6 8.67 46.41 -17.09
C LYS A 6 7.86 45.50 -16.15
N TYR A 7 8.50 44.67 -15.34
CA TYR A 7 7.84 43.58 -14.58
C TYR A 7 8.18 43.56 -13.09
N TYR A 8 8.61 44.66 -12.52
CA TYR A 8 8.94 44.77 -11.09
C TYR A 8 7.69 44.52 -10.21
N GLN A 9 7.80 43.57 -9.24
CA GLN A 9 6.72 43.19 -8.30
C GLN A 9 5.44 42.63 -8.94
N CYS A 10 5.53 42.02 -10.12
CA CYS A 10 4.39 41.36 -10.77
C CYS A 10 4.15 39.97 -10.21
N SER A 11 3.61 39.85 -8.99
CA SER A 11 3.41 38.56 -8.30
C SER A 11 2.45 37.61 -9.02
N SER A 12 1.56 38.12 -9.85
CA SER A 12 0.63 37.35 -10.69
C SER A 12 1.20 36.93 -12.05
N LEU A 13 2.43 37.32 -12.38
CA LEU A 13 3.09 36.92 -13.63
C LEU A 13 3.55 35.47 -13.51
N THR A 14 2.92 34.56 -14.26
CA THR A 14 3.23 33.12 -14.21
C THR A 14 4.19 32.66 -15.31
N SER A 15 4.22 33.37 -16.45
CA SER A 15 5.10 33.06 -17.59
C SER A 15 5.58 34.32 -18.28
N VAL A 16 6.72 34.25 -18.94
CA VAL A 16 7.30 35.30 -19.76
C VAL A 16 7.98 34.74 -20.99
N THR A 17 7.69 35.32 -22.15
CA THR A 17 8.42 35.00 -23.38
C THR A 17 9.41 36.14 -23.67
N ILE A 18 10.71 35.84 -23.64
CA ILE A 18 11.79 36.76 -23.96
C ILE A 18 12.11 36.61 -25.45
N GLY A 19 11.80 37.63 -26.23
CA GLY A 19 12.01 37.56 -27.68
C GLY A 19 13.49 37.49 -28.10
N ASN A 20 13.76 36.88 -29.24
CA ASN A 20 15.11 36.65 -29.78
C ASN A 20 15.86 37.97 -30.21
N SER A 21 15.22 39.12 -30.12
CA SER A 21 15.85 40.43 -30.29
C SER A 21 16.39 41.04 -29.00
N VAL A 22 16.05 40.47 -27.84
CA VAL A 22 16.52 40.95 -26.54
C VAL A 22 17.98 40.56 -26.35
N THR A 23 18.84 41.53 -26.11
CA THR A 23 20.30 41.33 -25.93
C THR A 23 20.75 41.40 -24.46
N SER A 24 19.90 41.96 -23.57
CA SER A 24 20.19 41.99 -22.14
C SER A 24 18.93 42.02 -21.30
N ILE A 25 18.99 41.39 -20.13
CA ILE A 25 17.98 41.49 -19.06
C ILE A 25 18.54 42.44 -18.02
N GLY A 26 17.86 43.59 -17.79
CA GLY A 26 18.33 44.64 -16.89
C GLY A 26 18.28 44.23 -15.41
N ASP A 27 18.86 45.11 -14.58
CA ASP A 27 18.77 45.00 -13.13
C ASP A 27 17.30 45.04 -12.69
N TYR A 28 16.89 44.18 -11.74
CA TYR A 28 15.53 44.08 -11.19
C TYR A 28 14.42 43.80 -12.22
N ALA A 29 14.73 43.31 -13.41
CA ALA A 29 13.75 43.15 -14.51
C ALA A 29 12.52 42.31 -14.12
N PHE A 30 12.65 41.29 -13.31
CA PHE A 30 11.60 40.41 -12.80
C PHE A 30 11.64 40.30 -11.28
N TYR A 31 12.11 41.34 -10.59
CA TYR A 31 12.21 41.37 -9.14
C TYR A 31 10.85 41.14 -8.48
N ASN A 32 10.78 40.20 -7.53
CA ASN A 32 9.56 39.85 -6.78
C ASN A 32 8.37 39.43 -7.69
N CYS A 33 8.68 38.75 -8.80
CA CYS A 33 7.68 38.07 -9.62
C CYS A 33 7.48 36.65 -9.07
N SER A 34 6.88 36.53 -7.90
CA SER A 34 6.77 35.26 -7.15
C SER A 34 5.92 34.19 -7.84
N GLY A 35 5.04 34.57 -8.77
CA GLY A 35 4.28 33.66 -9.62
C GLY A 35 5.10 33.06 -10.76
N LEU A 36 6.27 33.62 -11.10
CA LEU A 36 7.08 33.20 -12.24
C LEU A 36 7.84 31.89 -11.90
N THR A 37 7.45 30.80 -12.53
CA THR A 37 8.00 29.47 -12.24
C THR A 37 8.95 28.93 -13.30
N SER A 38 8.86 29.45 -14.54
CA SER A 38 9.72 29.00 -15.64
C SER A 38 10.14 30.17 -16.53
N VAL A 39 11.41 30.17 -16.96
CA VAL A 39 11.95 31.18 -17.88
C VAL A 39 12.94 30.52 -18.84
N THR A 40 12.83 30.83 -20.13
CA THR A 40 13.83 30.56 -21.13
C THR A 40 14.54 31.83 -21.52
N ILE A 41 15.85 31.88 -21.30
CA ILE A 41 16.73 32.99 -21.74
C ILE A 41 17.20 32.67 -23.15
N PRO A 42 16.84 33.46 -24.17
CA PRO A 42 17.21 33.16 -25.55
C PRO A 42 18.73 33.35 -25.81
N ASN A 43 19.19 32.76 -26.90
CA ASN A 43 20.60 32.85 -27.29
C ASN A 43 21.11 34.25 -27.63
N SER A 44 20.20 35.19 -27.85
CA SER A 44 20.54 36.62 -28.10
C SER A 44 20.93 37.40 -26.85
N VAL A 45 20.55 36.93 -25.66
CA VAL A 45 20.86 37.59 -24.40
C VAL A 45 22.31 37.33 -24.02
N THR A 46 23.06 38.43 -23.78
CA THR A 46 24.48 38.41 -23.41
C THR A 46 24.70 38.71 -21.92
N SER A 47 23.78 39.37 -21.26
CA SER A 47 23.89 39.70 -19.83
C SER A 47 22.58 39.65 -19.10
N ILE A 48 22.62 39.24 -17.83
CA ILE A 48 21.55 39.27 -16.85
C ILE A 48 22.01 40.18 -15.70
N GLY A 49 21.25 41.22 -15.39
CA GLY A 49 21.58 42.20 -14.38
C GLY A 49 21.42 41.74 -12.93
N ASP A 50 21.79 42.59 -11.98
CA ASP A 50 21.66 42.36 -10.55
C ASP A 50 20.20 42.21 -10.14
N CYS A 51 19.89 41.29 -9.24
CA CYS A 51 18.53 41.07 -8.74
C CYS A 51 17.46 40.81 -9.83
N ALA A 52 17.86 40.49 -11.05
CA ALA A 52 16.92 40.35 -12.17
C ALA A 52 15.80 39.35 -11.89
N PHE A 53 16.07 38.29 -11.20
CA PHE A 53 15.12 37.26 -10.78
C PHE A 53 15.04 37.10 -9.25
N TYR A 54 15.36 38.16 -8.50
CA TYR A 54 15.27 38.12 -7.04
C TYR A 54 13.82 37.92 -6.59
N ASP A 55 13.61 37.01 -5.62
CA ASP A 55 12.29 36.67 -5.08
C ASP A 55 11.28 36.14 -6.13
N CYS A 56 11.83 35.47 -7.17
CA CYS A 56 11.08 34.62 -8.09
C CYS A 56 11.08 33.16 -7.62
N ASN A 57 9.98 32.47 -7.85
CA ASN A 57 9.84 31.05 -7.48
C ASN A 57 10.21 30.13 -8.67
N LEU A 58 11.36 30.36 -9.27
CA LEU A 58 11.79 29.64 -10.47
C LEU A 58 11.97 28.15 -10.18
N LYS A 59 11.23 27.32 -10.86
CA LYS A 59 11.37 25.86 -10.85
C LYS A 59 12.25 25.39 -12.01
N ASN A 60 12.16 26.06 -13.15
CA ASN A 60 12.85 25.72 -14.39
C ASN A 60 13.47 26.96 -15.02
N LEU A 61 14.73 26.91 -15.35
CA LEU A 61 15.46 28.00 -16.03
C LEU A 61 16.36 27.42 -17.14
N ILE A 62 16.12 27.86 -18.36
CA ILE A 62 16.97 27.54 -19.50
C ILE A 62 17.81 28.77 -19.84
N ILE A 63 19.12 28.62 -19.93
CA ILE A 63 20.06 29.71 -20.17
C ILE A 63 20.69 29.53 -21.54
N GLY A 64 20.36 30.41 -22.47
CA GLY A 64 20.80 30.38 -23.85
C GLY A 64 22.33 30.57 -24.03
N THR A 65 22.82 30.16 -25.18
CA THR A 65 24.27 30.10 -25.51
C THR A 65 24.98 31.42 -25.50
N GLY A 66 24.24 32.55 -25.62
CA GLY A 66 24.82 33.90 -25.69
C GLY A 66 25.19 34.52 -24.36
N VAL A 67 24.71 33.97 -23.24
CA VAL A 67 24.90 34.59 -21.91
C VAL A 67 26.37 34.53 -21.50
N LEU A 68 26.95 35.69 -21.24
CA LEU A 68 28.37 35.90 -20.87
C LEU A 68 28.52 36.31 -19.40
N SER A 69 27.50 36.99 -18.82
CA SER A 69 27.55 37.46 -17.44
C SER A 69 26.19 37.44 -16.74
N ILE A 70 26.23 37.17 -15.43
CA ILE A 70 25.07 37.11 -14.56
C ILE A 70 25.36 37.91 -13.29
N GLY A 71 24.51 38.87 -13.01
CA GLY A 71 24.61 39.73 -11.83
C GLY A 71 24.33 39.00 -10.51
N SER A 72 24.58 39.68 -9.42
CA SER A 72 24.42 39.18 -8.06
C SER A 72 22.96 39.08 -7.60
N ASN A 73 22.74 38.47 -6.42
CA ASN A 73 21.46 38.42 -5.70
C ASN A 73 20.29 37.88 -6.55
N GLN A 74 20.47 36.77 -7.20
CA GLN A 74 19.42 36.06 -7.92
C GLN A 74 18.74 35.03 -7.02
N SER A 75 17.44 34.77 -7.23
CA SER A 75 16.80 33.55 -6.69
C SER A 75 17.29 32.34 -7.46
N LYS A 76 17.70 31.31 -6.74
CA LYS A 76 18.19 30.07 -7.35
C LYS A 76 17.02 29.23 -7.84
N PRO A 77 16.99 28.83 -9.13
CA PRO A 77 15.98 27.91 -9.65
C PRO A 77 16.11 26.50 -9.04
N THR A 78 15.05 25.74 -9.08
CA THR A 78 15.15 24.33 -8.73
C THR A 78 15.99 23.56 -9.76
N LYS A 79 15.78 23.83 -11.07
CA LYS A 79 16.54 23.26 -12.18
C LYS A 79 17.08 24.36 -13.09
N ALA A 80 18.36 24.33 -13.42
CA ALA A 80 19.01 25.18 -14.43
C ALA A 80 19.58 24.34 -15.57
N ILE A 81 19.28 24.72 -16.81
CA ILE A 81 19.83 24.11 -18.03
C ILE A 81 20.75 25.14 -18.69
N TRP A 82 22.02 24.83 -18.71
CA TRP A 82 23.07 25.71 -19.24
C TRP A 82 23.42 25.30 -20.66
N LEU A 83 22.93 26.03 -21.66
CA LEU A 83 23.22 25.77 -23.06
C LEU A 83 24.57 26.35 -23.48
N THR A 84 25.24 27.11 -22.61
CA THR A 84 26.55 27.69 -22.83
C THR A 84 27.66 26.62 -22.69
N ASN A 85 28.64 26.64 -23.62
CA ASN A 85 29.83 25.77 -23.54
C ASN A 85 30.87 26.25 -22.52
N THR A 86 30.86 27.55 -22.22
CA THR A 86 31.69 28.16 -21.18
C THR A 86 30.81 28.76 -20.12
N PRO A 87 31.11 28.53 -18.82
CA PRO A 87 30.34 29.12 -17.74
C PRO A 87 30.31 30.65 -17.86
N PRO A 88 29.14 31.31 -17.84
CA PRO A 88 29.07 32.75 -17.76
C PRO A 88 29.73 33.28 -16.49
N ASN A 89 30.26 34.47 -16.52
CA ASN A 89 30.73 35.13 -15.30
C ASN A 89 29.57 35.27 -14.33
N GLY A 90 29.72 34.84 -13.07
CA GLY A 90 28.66 34.88 -12.05
C GLY A 90 27.62 33.75 -12.20
N TYR A 91 27.87 32.69 -12.94
CA TYR A 91 26.92 31.59 -13.17
C TYR A 91 26.41 30.91 -11.87
N THR A 92 27.23 30.92 -10.81
CA THR A 92 26.81 30.38 -9.50
C THR A 92 25.63 31.15 -8.87
N ASN A 93 25.37 32.35 -9.32
CA ASN A 93 24.26 33.17 -8.83
C ASN A 93 22.87 32.59 -9.25
N LEU A 94 22.82 31.90 -10.41
CA LEU A 94 21.63 31.24 -10.94
C LEU A 94 21.74 29.70 -10.99
N ALA A 95 22.77 29.13 -10.36
CA ALA A 95 22.92 27.68 -10.29
C ALA A 95 21.77 27.08 -9.47
N GLY A 96 21.02 26.17 -10.08
CA GLY A 96 19.88 25.48 -9.46
C GLY A 96 20.31 24.34 -8.54
N THR A 97 19.36 23.74 -7.88
CA THR A 97 19.59 22.48 -7.14
C THR A 97 19.98 21.33 -8.07
N ILE A 98 19.43 21.35 -9.29
CA ILE A 98 19.76 20.42 -10.39
C ILE A 98 20.28 21.25 -11.55
N ASN A 99 21.43 20.90 -12.11
CA ASN A 99 22.03 21.61 -13.22
C ASN A 99 22.38 20.65 -14.37
N TYR A 100 22.01 21.04 -15.58
CA TYR A 100 22.43 20.37 -16.82
C TYR A 100 23.50 21.22 -17.49
N VAL A 101 24.66 20.68 -17.70
CA VAL A 101 25.83 21.41 -18.23
C VAL A 101 26.48 20.71 -19.42
N ALA A 102 27.03 21.48 -20.36
CA ALA A 102 27.63 20.95 -21.56
C ALA A 102 29.01 20.24 -21.34
N ASN A 103 29.70 20.56 -20.24
CA ASN A 103 31.07 20.07 -19.99
C ASN A 103 31.53 20.29 -18.54
N ASP A 104 32.80 19.88 -18.26
CA ASP A 104 33.42 19.98 -16.94
C ASP A 104 33.86 21.38 -16.52
N ASN A 105 33.72 22.40 -17.37
CA ASN A 105 34.13 23.77 -17.05
C ASN A 105 33.30 24.41 -15.91
N TYR A 106 32.18 23.83 -15.54
CA TYR A 106 31.29 24.29 -14.44
C TYR A 106 31.78 23.78 -13.07
N THR A 107 33.05 24.07 -12.72
CA THR A 107 33.74 23.46 -11.56
C THR A 107 33.26 23.89 -10.18
N GLN A 108 32.53 25.03 -10.06
CA GLN A 108 32.04 25.53 -8.77
C GLN A 108 30.63 25.00 -8.40
N LEU A 109 30.10 24.04 -9.16
CA LEU A 109 28.82 23.39 -8.86
C LEU A 109 28.99 22.13 -8.00
N SER A 110 30.06 22.03 -7.22
CA SER A 110 30.55 20.83 -6.51
C SER A 110 29.65 20.39 -5.39
N ASN A 111 28.54 20.77 -5.04
CA ASN A 111 27.62 20.21 -4.04
C ASN A 111 26.16 20.14 -4.53
N ILE A 112 25.97 20.13 -5.85
CA ILE A 112 24.67 20.23 -6.52
C ILE A 112 24.58 19.08 -7.52
N LYS A 113 23.40 18.51 -7.76
CA LYS A 113 23.21 17.49 -8.81
C LYS A 113 23.55 18.12 -10.17
N VAL A 114 24.61 17.63 -10.81
CA VAL A 114 25.08 18.09 -12.12
C VAL A 114 24.99 16.94 -13.10
N TYR A 115 24.22 17.14 -14.16
CA TYR A 115 24.10 16.21 -15.28
C TYR A 115 24.86 16.80 -16.48
N LYS A 116 25.82 16.04 -17.01
CA LYS A 116 26.52 16.43 -18.24
C LYS A 116 25.70 15.98 -19.44
N TYR A 117 25.61 16.81 -20.45
CA TYR A 117 25.11 16.43 -21.76
C TYR A 117 26.15 16.70 -22.83
N LEU A 118 26.07 15.98 -23.94
CA LEU A 118 26.94 16.23 -25.08
C LEU A 118 26.58 17.61 -25.66
N SER A 119 27.56 18.31 -26.18
CA SER A 119 27.60 19.73 -26.53
C SER A 119 26.49 20.28 -27.48
N SER A 120 25.41 19.59 -27.66
CA SER A 120 24.26 20.01 -28.46
C SER A 120 22.93 19.56 -27.85
N TYR A 121 21.95 20.41 -27.90
CA TYR A 121 20.55 20.08 -27.65
C TYR A 121 19.78 20.26 -28.97
N PHE A 122 18.59 19.70 -29.03
CA PHE A 122 17.67 19.95 -30.13
C PHE A 122 16.23 20.02 -29.59
N GLU A 123 15.37 20.66 -30.34
CA GLU A 123 13.98 20.80 -30.01
C GLU A 123 13.12 20.18 -31.11
N VAL A 124 12.15 19.37 -30.70
CA VAL A 124 11.14 18.77 -31.58
C VAL A 124 9.79 18.92 -30.87
N ASP A 125 8.82 19.47 -31.54
CA ASP A 125 7.42 19.66 -31.07
C ASP A 125 7.34 20.33 -29.67
N GLY A 126 8.25 21.30 -29.42
CA GLY A 126 8.32 22.03 -28.15
C GLY A 126 8.97 21.26 -27.01
N ILE A 127 9.53 20.09 -27.27
CA ILE A 127 10.31 19.31 -26.28
C ILE A 127 11.79 19.50 -26.55
N VAL A 128 12.54 19.83 -25.51
CA VAL A 128 14.00 19.95 -25.57
C VAL A 128 14.62 18.62 -25.20
N TYR A 129 15.43 18.10 -26.11
CA TYR A 129 16.16 16.85 -25.95
C TYR A 129 17.66 17.08 -25.88
N VAL A 130 18.37 16.27 -25.10
CA VAL A 130 19.82 16.23 -25.04
C VAL A 130 20.33 14.86 -25.41
N PRO A 131 21.27 14.75 -26.37
CA PRO A 131 21.93 13.48 -26.68
C PRO A 131 22.73 12.97 -25.48
N VAL A 132 22.56 11.70 -25.15
CA VAL A 132 23.23 11.03 -24.02
C VAL A 132 24.32 10.10 -24.53
N ASN A 133 24.02 9.27 -25.53
CA ASN A 133 24.97 8.32 -26.10
C ASN A 133 24.91 8.34 -27.65
N PRO A 134 25.91 8.92 -28.32
CA PRO A 134 25.91 9.00 -29.78
C PRO A 134 26.01 7.64 -30.48
N SER A 135 26.75 6.70 -29.88
CA SER A 135 26.92 5.35 -30.46
C SER A 135 25.62 4.52 -30.38
N ALA A 136 24.89 4.65 -29.27
CA ALA A 136 23.59 4.02 -29.08
C ALA A 136 22.44 4.84 -29.66
N ARG A 137 22.71 6.08 -30.10
CA ARG A 137 21.68 7.03 -30.61
C ARG A 137 20.58 7.28 -29.58
N THR A 138 20.96 7.60 -28.35
CA THR A 138 20.01 7.86 -27.27
C THR A 138 20.00 9.34 -26.86
N CYS A 139 18.83 9.80 -26.36
CA CYS A 139 18.64 11.13 -25.81
C CYS A 139 17.68 11.11 -24.62
N ASP A 140 17.73 12.17 -23.82
CA ASP A 140 16.77 12.42 -22.73
C ASP A 140 15.92 13.64 -23.06
N ALA A 141 14.61 13.57 -22.71
CA ALA A 141 13.70 14.72 -22.74
C ALA A 141 13.89 15.52 -21.44
N ILE A 142 14.38 16.76 -21.56
CA ILE A 142 14.79 17.56 -20.38
C ILE A 142 13.88 18.73 -20.05
N SER A 143 13.12 19.22 -21.00
CA SER A 143 12.22 20.36 -20.82
C SER A 143 11.18 20.42 -21.92
N CYS A 144 10.04 21.07 -21.62
CA CYS A 144 9.08 21.49 -22.63
C CYS A 144 9.19 23.00 -22.82
N SER A 145 9.05 23.49 -24.06
CA SER A 145 8.88 24.91 -24.32
C SER A 145 7.45 25.30 -23.94
N TYR A 146 7.37 26.28 -23.02
CA TYR A 146 6.10 26.68 -22.44
C TYR A 146 5.53 27.86 -23.21
N ASP A 147 4.49 27.61 -24.00
CA ASP A 147 3.61 28.68 -24.42
C ASP A 147 2.19 28.44 -23.88
N SER A 148 1.42 29.49 -23.76
CA SER A 148 0.04 29.44 -23.27
C SER A 148 -0.92 28.70 -24.21
N THR A 149 -0.45 28.26 -25.38
CA THR A 149 -1.24 27.55 -26.39
C THR A 149 -1.00 26.06 -26.41
N THR A 150 0.05 25.57 -25.71
CA THR A 150 0.37 24.15 -25.63
C THR A 150 -0.69 23.39 -24.84
N THR A 151 -1.48 22.58 -25.54
CA THR A 151 -2.55 21.76 -24.94
C THR A 151 -2.26 20.27 -24.90
N SER A 152 -1.20 19.81 -25.58
CA SER A 152 -0.78 18.41 -25.61
C SER A 152 0.74 18.29 -25.54
N ILE A 153 1.20 17.26 -24.84
CA ILE A 153 2.60 16.85 -24.78
C ILE A 153 2.66 15.39 -25.22
N SER A 154 3.49 15.07 -26.22
CA SER A 154 3.86 13.71 -26.60
C SER A 154 5.37 13.54 -26.52
N ILE A 155 5.82 12.55 -25.75
CA ILE A 155 7.22 12.12 -25.69
C ILE A 155 7.24 10.64 -26.05
N ASP A 156 7.56 10.36 -27.30
CA ASP A 156 7.52 9.00 -27.84
C ASP A 156 8.84 8.26 -27.55
N GLU A 157 8.83 6.93 -27.75
CA GLU A 157 10.04 6.08 -27.58
C GLU A 157 11.20 6.53 -28.46
N THR A 158 10.89 7.14 -29.62
CA THR A 158 11.90 7.64 -30.55
C THR A 158 11.57 9.05 -31.02
N VAL A 159 12.60 9.87 -31.21
CA VAL A 159 12.49 11.21 -31.80
C VAL A 159 13.45 11.35 -32.98
N SER A 160 13.03 12.04 -34.05
CA SER A 160 13.89 12.27 -35.22
C SER A 160 14.63 13.60 -35.09
N TYR A 161 15.95 13.54 -35.18
CA TYR A 161 16.81 14.73 -35.27
C TYR A 161 17.68 14.67 -36.51
N LYS A 162 17.51 15.66 -37.41
CA LYS A 162 18.21 15.72 -38.71
C LYS A 162 18.12 14.44 -39.54
N GLY A 163 16.95 13.79 -39.51
CA GLY A 163 16.69 12.53 -40.22
C GLY A 163 17.28 11.28 -39.54
N ILE A 164 17.83 11.39 -38.38
CA ILE A 164 18.32 10.27 -37.58
C ILE A 164 17.32 10.01 -36.44
N ALA A 165 16.80 8.78 -36.32
CA ALA A 165 16.01 8.36 -35.20
C ALA A 165 16.91 8.15 -33.96
N MET A 166 16.49 8.76 -32.85
CA MET A 166 17.13 8.62 -31.54
C MET A 166 16.13 8.02 -30.56
N SER A 167 16.54 7.06 -29.77
CA SER A 167 15.74 6.51 -28.67
C SER A 167 15.67 7.53 -27.52
N VAL A 168 14.47 7.77 -27.00
CA VAL A 168 14.27 8.61 -25.83
C VAL A 168 14.37 7.71 -24.59
N GLU A 169 15.47 7.82 -23.87
CA GLU A 169 15.70 6.99 -22.69
C GLU A 169 14.86 7.46 -21.51
N ASN A 170 14.95 8.73 -21.13
CA ASN A 170 14.31 9.22 -19.93
C ASN A 170 13.55 10.53 -20.19
N VAL A 171 12.48 10.73 -19.41
CA VAL A 171 11.89 12.04 -19.14
C VAL A 171 12.52 12.55 -17.84
N MET A 172 13.31 13.60 -17.92
CA MET A 172 14.11 14.06 -16.79
C MET A 172 13.28 14.80 -15.74
N PRO A 173 13.77 14.94 -14.50
CA PRO A 173 13.08 15.68 -13.45
C PRO A 173 12.66 17.10 -13.88
N TYR A 174 11.47 17.54 -13.46
CA TYR A 174 10.90 18.87 -13.73
C TYR A 174 10.69 19.22 -15.21
N THR A 175 10.54 18.24 -16.08
CA THR A 175 10.44 18.46 -17.56
C THR A 175 9.28 19.37 -17.93
N ALA A 176 8.09 19.21 -17.33
CA ALA A 176 6.91 20.01 -17.57
C ALA A 176 6.27 20.56 -16.28
N TYR A 177 7.08 20.84 -15.25
CA TYR A 177 6.63 21.30 -13.94
C TYR A 177 5.68 22.50 -14.02
N GLY A 178 4.47 22.38 -13.45
CA GLY A 178 3.50 23.47 -13.33
C GLY A 178 2.79 23.89 -14.63
N GLN A 179 2.81 23.04 -15.68
CA GLN A 179 2.12 23.31 -16.95
C GLN A 179 0.61 23.11 -16.82
N THR A 180 -0.13 24.20 -16.66
CA THR A 180 -1.58 24.14 -16.39
C THR A 180 -2.44 24.09 -17.66
N THR A 181 -1.89 24.41 -18.84
CA THR A 181 -2.63 24.44 -20.12
C THR A 181 -2.73 23.08 -20.79
N VAL A 182 -1.83 22.16 -20.49
CA VAL A 182 -1.78 20.82 -21.04
C VAL A 182 -3.02 20.02 -20.65
N LYS A 183 -3.72 19.46 -21.66
CA LYS A 183 -4.93 18.63 -21.51
C LYS A 183 -4.64 17.17 -21.74
N THR A 184 -3.80 16.88 -22.74
CA THR A 184 -3.47 15.53 -23.14
C THR A 184 -1.98 15.27 -22.98
N LEU A 185 -1.65 14.12 -22.40
CA LEU A 185 -0.29 13.69 -22.18
C LEU A 185 -0.11 12.26 -22.70
N SER A 186 0.89 12.06 -23.57
CA SER A 186 1.32 10.75 -24.05
C SER A 186 2.82 10.59 -23.79
N LEU A 187 3.19 9.62 -23.00
CA LEU A 187 4.57 9.36 -22.62
C LEU A 187 4.94 7.91 -22.88
N SER A 188 5.95 7.70 -23.72
CA SER A 188 6.48 6.37 -24.03
C SER A 188 8.01 6.39 -24.04
N PRO A 189 8.70 7.01 -23.05
CA PRO A 189 10.15 6.91 -22.98
C PRO A 189 10.55 5.46 -22.69
N LYS A 190 11.74 5.08 -23.12
CA LYS A 190 12.22 3.71 -22.92
C LYS A 190 12.46 3.35 -21.44
N SER A 191 12.88 4.32 -20.63
CA SER A 191 13.19 4.11 -19.20
C SER A 191 12.31 4.98 -18.28
N ASP A 192 12.90 5.89 -17.53
CA ASP A 192 12.28 6.53 -16.39
C ASP A 192 11.53 7.82 -16.71
N ILE A 193 10.47 8.09 -15.93
CA ILE A 193 9.88 9.42 -15.79
C ILE A 193 10.37 9.98 -14.46
N GLY A 194 11.15 11.06 -14.54
CA GLY A 194 11.87 11.64 -13.40
C GLY A 194 10.96 12.29 -12.36
N ASN A 195 11.51 12.50 -11.17
CA ASN A 195 10.85 13.12 -10.05
C ASN A 195 10.30 14.51 -10.40
N TYR A 196 9.06 14.81 -10.01
CA TYR A 196 8.38 16.10 -10.27
C TYR A 196 8.24 16.46 -11.76
N ALA A 197 8.38 15.52 -12.69
CA ALA A 197 8.40 15.79 -14.14
C ALA A 197 7.17 16.57 -14.61
N PHE A 198 5.98 16.22 -14.12
CA PHE A 198 4.68 16.84 -14.43
C PHE A 198 3.95 17.34 -13.18
N TYR A 199 4.69 17.66 -12.11
CA TYR A 199 4.12 18.19 -10.88
C TYR A 199 3.27 19.44 -11.16
N GLY A 200 2.06 19.47 -10.61
CA GLY A 200 1.17 20.63 -10.73
C GLY A 200 0.63 20.89 -12.14
N CYS A 201 0.68 19.93 -13.05
CA CYS A 201 0.06 20.00 -14.37
C CYS A 201 -1.47 19.86 -14.26
N THR A 202 -2.13 20.84 -13.65
CA THR A 202 -3.53 20.78 -13.23
C THR A 202 -4.53 20.64 -14.37
N GLY A 203 -4.11 20.99 -15.60
CA GLY A 203 -4.96 20.96 -16.78
C GLY A 203 -5.20 19.58 -17.38
N ILE A 204 -4.39 18.57 -17.05
CA ILE A 204 -4.42 17.25 -17.68
C ILE A 204 -5.77 16.57 -17.42
N THR A 205 -6.43 16.15 -18.51
CA THR A 205 -7.67 15.39 -18.48
C THR A 205 -7.51 13.99 -19.08
N ASN A 206 -6.40 13.73 -19.80
CA ASN A 206 -6.09 12.42 -20.34
C ASN A 206 -4.57 12.20 -20.30
N ALA A 207 -4.13 11.15 -19.65
CA ALA A 207 -2.74 10.74 -19.63
C ALA A 207 -2.60 9.27 -19.98
N THR A 208 -1.74 9.00 -20.96
CA THR A 208 -1.28 7.65 -21.32
C THR A 208 0.21 7.59 -21.10
N ILE A 209 0.66 6.64 -20.28
CA ILE A 209 2.05 6.44 -19.91
C ILE A 209 2.41 5.00 -20.21
N SER A 210 3.43 4.80 -21.05
CA SER A 210 3.91 3.50 -21.45
C SER A 210 5.45 3.54 -21.47
N ASN A 211 6.06 3.29 -20.31
CA ASN A 211 7.51 3.29 -20.13
C ASN A 211 7.98 1.96 -19.54
N GLU A 212 9.25 1.62 -19.72
CA GLU A 212 9.84 0.38 -19.20
C GLU A 212 10.44 0.53 -17.79
N GLY A 213 10.66 1.78 -17.34
CA GLY A 213 11.27 2.11 -16.06
C GLY A 213 10.27 2.54 -14.99
N ILE A 214 10.68 3.47 -14.15
CA ILE A 214 9.89 3.98 -13.02
C ILE A 214 9.10 5.25 -13.38
N ILE A 215 8.01 5.48 -12.65
CA ILE A 215 7.41 6.80 -12.49
C ILE A 215 7.91 7.36 -11.17
N GLY A 216 8.76 8.38 -11.24
CA GLY A 216 9.50 8.91 -10.10
C GLY A 216 8.64 9.61 -9.06
N THR A 217 9.26 9.87 -7.91
CA THR A 217 8.64 10.51 -6.74
C THR A 217 7.96 11.83 -7.14
N SER A 218 6.70 11.98 -6.74
CA SER A 218 5.87 13.18 -7.02
C SER A 218 5.79 13.56 -8.50
N ALA A 219 6.02 12.63 -9.43
CA ALA A 219 6.10 12.94 -10.86
C ALA A 219 4.85 13.65 -11.38
N PHE A 220 3.67 13.31 -10.89
CA PHE A 220 2.36 13.91 -11.25
C PHE A 220 1.62 14.47 -10.02
N GLU A 221 2.31 14.74 -8.92
CA GLU A 221 1.67 15.28 -7.73
C GLU A 221 0.94 16.58 -8.02
N GLY A 222 -0.33 16.68 -7.63
CA GLY A 222 -1.18 17.84 -7.86
C GLY A 222 -1.54 18.06 -9.33
N ALA A 223 -1.27 17.13 -10.23
CA ALA A 223 -1.77 17.16 -11.60
C ALA A 223 -3.27 16.79 -11.67
N MET A 224 -3.87 16.78 -12.89
CA MET A 224 -5.24 16.28 -13.13
C MET A 224 -6.28 16.88 -12.18
N GLN A 225 -6.34 18.20 -12.09
CA GLN A 225 -7.32 18.93 -11.26
C GLN A 225 -8.45 19.55 -12.06
N SER A 226 -8.55 19.28 -13.36
CA SER A 226 -9.54 19.85 -14.26
C SER A 226 -10.37 18.74 -14.93
N GLY A 227 -11.70 18.89 -14.93
CA GLY A 227 -12.60 17.93 -15.57
C GLY A 227 -12.56 16.52 -14.98
N ASP A 228 -13.10 15.55 -15.70
CA ASP A 228 -13.03 14.11 -15.38
C ASP A 228 -11.76 13.55 -16.01
N ALA A 229 -10.68 13.43 -15.26
CA ALA A 229 -9.40 12.96 -15.77
C ALA A 229 -9.33 11.43 -15.86
N THR A 230 -8.64 10.94 -16.89
CA THR A 230 -8.36 9.50 -17.12
C THR A 230 -6.86 9.26 -17.15
N LEU A 231 -6.43 8.15 -16.56
CA LEU A 231 -5.05 7.72 -16.53
C LEU A 231 -4.94 6.27 -17.01
N LYS A 232 -4.06 6.05 -17.98
CA LYS A 232 -3.64 4.72 -18.38
C LYS A 232 -2.12 4.61 -18.24
N VAL A 233 -1.68 3.64 -17.45
CA VAL A 233 -0.27 3.36 -17.21
C VAL A 233 0.00 1.91 -17.60
N THR A 234 0.96 1.72 -18.50
CA THR A 234 1.47 0.41 -18.88
C THR A 234 2.97 0.41 -18.61
N ILE A 235 3.39 -0.10 -17.47
CA ILE A 235 4.79 -0.13 -17.08
C ILE A 235 5.18 -1.51 -16.53
N PRO A 236 6.38 -1.98 -16.81
CA PRO A 236 6.99 -3.12 -16.12
C PRO A 236 7.66 -2.74 -14.79
N GLY A 237 7.63 -1.46 -14.38
CA GLY A 237 8.40 -0.91 -13.26
C GLY A 237 7.55 -0.46 -12.05
N VAL A 238 8.02 0.56 -11.35
CA VAL A 238 7.52 1.04 -10.07
C VAL A 238 6.84 2.41 -10.24
N ILE A 239 5.71 2.64 -9.58
CA ILE A 239 5.24 3.98 -9.26
C ILE A 239 5.84 4.34 -7.90
N GLU A 240 6.76 5.32 -7.86
CA GLU A 240 7.39 5.76 -6.62
C GLU A 240 6.44 6.59 -5.73
N ASP A 241 6.97 7.01 -4.57
CA ASP A 241 6.22 7.75 -3.56
C ASP A 241 5.54 8.98 -4.15
N ARG A 242 4.26 9.18 -3.81
CA ARG A 242 3.45 10.32 -4.24
C ARG A 242 3.33 10.51 -5.75
N GLY A 243 3.60 9.49 -6.56
CA GLY A 243 3.63 9.59 -8.02
C GLY A 243 2.43 10.35 -8.60
N PHE A 244 1.22 10.11 -8.12
CA PHE A 244 -0.04 10.76 -8.49
C PHE A 244 -0.77 11.38 -7.28
N TYR A 245 -0.05 11.77 -6.23
CA TYR A 245 -0.63 12.37 -5.02
C TYR A 245 -1.48 13.60 -5.35
N GLY A 246 -2.68 13.68 -4.79
CA GLY A 246 -3.52 14.86 -4.92
C GLY A 246 -4.03 15.14 -6.35
N CYS A 247 -4.10 14.16 -7.24
CA CYS A 247 -4.77 14.26 -8.53
C CYS A 247 -6.30 14.23 -8.31
N THR A 248 -6.85 15.33 -7.79
CA THR A 248 -8.21 15.38 -7.19
C THR A 248 -9.33 15.11 -8.18
N ASN A 249 -9.13 15.33 -9.47
CA ASN A 249 -10.12 15.07 -10.51
C ASN A 249 -9.80 13.82 -11.37
N LEU A 250 -8.81 13.03 -10.98
CA LEU A 250 -8.59 11.71 -11.57
C LEU A 250 -9.81 10.83 -11.25
N LYS A 251 -10.52 10.40 -12.30
CA LYS A 251 -11.78 9.64 -12.20
C LYS A 251 -11.57 8.15 -12.40
N THR A 252 -10.75 7.79 -13.38
CA THR A 252 -10.45 6.40 -13.70
C THR A 252 -8.95 6.22 -13.88
N ALA A 253 -8.41 5.13 -13.34
CA ALA A 253 -7.03 4.75 -13.54
C ALA A 253 -6.94 3.27 -13.94
N GLU A 254 -6.15 2.98 -14.96
CA GLU A 254 -5.79 1.64 -15.41
C GLU A 254 -4.26 1.51 -15.25
N ILE A 255 -3.84 0.69 -14.30
CA ILE A 255 -2.44 0.43 -14.01
C ILE A 255 -2.12 -1.00 -14.47
N ASN A 256 -1.94 -1.15 -15.77
CA ASN A 256 -1.56 -2.40 -16.41
C ASN A 256 -0.05 -2.61 -16.30
N ILE A 257 0.38 -3.06 -15.15
CA ILE A 257 1.75 -3.52 -14.96
C ILE A 257 1.80 -4.93 -15.56
N VAL A 258 2.18 -5.03 -16.81
CA VAL A 258 2.35 -6.30 -17.50
C VAL A 258 3.60 -6.98 -16.92
N SER A 259 3.40 -8.07 -16.17
CA SER A 259 4.48 -9.05 -16.12
C SER A 259 4.60 -9.59 -17.53
N GLY A 260 5.70 -9.35 -18.23
CA GLY A 260 6.00 -10.16 -19.42
C GLY A 260 5.72 -11.62 -19.06
N GLU A 261 5.03 -12.34 -19.96
CA GLU A 261 4.93 -13.81 -19.85
C GLU A 261 6.30 -14.31 -19.41
N ASP A 262 6.38 -15.31 -18.55
CA ASP A 262 7.58 -15.85 -17.88
C ASP A 262 8.87 -16.05 -18.75
N THR A 263 9.09 -15.20 -19.71
CA THR A 263 10.39 -14.92 -20.27
C THR A 263 11.09 -14.04 -19.24
N GLU A 264 11.96 -14.66 -18.43
CA GLU A 264 12.93 -13.95 -17.61
C GLU A 264 13.54 -12.81 -18.43
N ASP A 265 12.96 -11.60 -18.34
CA ASP A 265 13.60 -10.40 -18.88
C ASP A 265 14.76 -10.08 -17.93
N THR A 266 15.92 -10.56 -18.35
CA THR A 266 17.15 -10.50 -17.59
C THR A 266 17.77 -9.10 -17.53
N SER A 267 17.11 -8.07 -18.06
CA SER A 267 17.65 -6.71 -18.23
C SER A 267 17.07 -5.64 -17.31
N ALA A 268 15.90 -5.85 -16.72
CA ALA A 268 15.25 -4.85 -15.84
C ALA A 268 15.92 -4.80 -14.45
N PRO A 269 16.17 -3.60 -13.88
CA PRO A 269 16.77 -3.48 -12.55
C PRO A 269 15.82 -3.97 -11.45
N LEU A 270 16.31 -4.77 -10.52
CA LEU A 270 15.64 -5.00 -9.24
C LEU A 270 15.71 -3.72 -8.41
N THR A 271 14.56 -3.22 -7.96
CA THR A 271 14.48 -2.08 -7.03
C THR A 271 13.86 -2.53 -5.73
N PHE A 272 14.24 -1.88 -4.62
CA PHE A 272 13.76 -2.20 -3.29
C PHE A 272 13.30 -0.92 -2.59
N ASP A 273 12.32 -1.09 -1.69
CA ASP A 273 11.81 0.02 -0.90
C ASP A 273 12.91 0.75 -0.14
N ASP A 274 12.78 2.06 -0.04
CA ASP A 274 13.59 2.89 0.82
C ASP A 274 13.48 2.43 2.29
N TRP A 275 14.55 2.64 3.04
CA TRP A 275 14.56 2.40 4.46
C TRP A 275 15.03 3.64 5.22
N THR A 276 14.32 3.97 6.29
CA THR A 276 14.71 5.02 7.24
C THR A 276 14.71 4.42 8.64
N SER A 277 15.74 4.72 9.42
CA SER A 277 15.83 4.23 10.79
C SER A 277 14.67 4.73 11.64
N THR A 278 14.10 3.83 12.46
CA THR A 278 12.95 4.10 13.34
C THR A 278 13.35 4.22 14.82
N ASN A 279 14.59 3.87 15.15
CA ASN A 279 15.07 3.86 16.53
C ASN A 279 15.39 5.27 17.06
N THR A 280 14.84 5.60 18.22
CA THR A 280 15.04 6.89 18.89
C THR A 280 15.69 6.75 20.27
N ALA A 281 15.67 5.57 20.86
CA ALA A 281 16.22 5.30 22.20
C ALA A 281 17.73 5.04 22.14
N PRO A 282 18.52 5.41 23.19
CA PRO A 282 19.92 5.01 23.34
C PRO A 282 20.09 3.49 23.25
N SER A 283 21.23 3.02 22.78
CA SER A 283 21.58 1.61 22.59
C SER A 283 20.59 0.80 21.75
N SER A 284 19.79 1.46 20.93
CA SER A 284 18.79 0.82 20.07
C SER A 284 19.33 0.55 18.66
N VAL A 285 18.71 -0.42 17.99
CA VAL A 285 19.04 -0.80 16.63
C VAL A 285 17.78 -0.82 15.78
N SER A 286 17.84 -0.22 14.59
CA SER A 286 16.84 -0.35 13.54
C SER A 286 17.49 -1.03 12.34
N SER A 287 16.82 -2.00 11.72
CA SER A 287 17.36 -2.70 10.55
C SER A 287 16.27 -3.17 9.60
N LYS A 288 16.63 -3.35 8.32
CA LYS A 288 15.82 -3.99 7.29
C LYS A 288 16.68 -4.94 6.48
N THR A 289 16.11 -6.06 6.09
CA THR A 289 16.78 -7.08 5.26
C THR A 289 16.09 -7.15 3.91
N TYR A 290 16.88 -7.20 2.85
CA TYR A 290 16.44 -7.40 1.48
C TYR A 290 17.13 -8.65 0.95
N THR A 291 16.39 -9.51 0.26
CA THR A 291 16.94 -10.70 -0.39
C THR A 291 16.67 -10.65 -1.88
N PHE A 292 17.66 -11.07 -2.68
CA PHE A 292 17.52 -11.15 -4.13
C PHE A 292 18.39 -12.28 -4.68
N THR A 293 17.96 -12.84 -5.81
CA THR A 293 18.71 -13.90 -6.52
C THR A 293 19.01 -13.43 -7.93
N VAL A 294 20.22 -13.62 -8.37
CA VAL A 294 20.69 -13.19 -9.70
C VAL A 294 21.41 -14.34 -10.43
N GLN A 295 21.22 -14.41 -11.75
CA GLN A 295 21.75 -15.50 -12.59
C GLN A 295 23.13 -15.18 -13.20
N GLY A 296 23.60 -13.95 -13.02
CA GLY A 296 24.88 -13.48 -13.58
C GLY A 296 25.47 -12.36 -12.76
N GLU A 297 26.49 -11.70 -13.32
CA GLU A 297 27.11 -10.54 -12.68
C GLU A 297 26.19 -9.32 -12.79
N VAL A 298 25.90 -8.67 -11.66
CA VAL A 298 25.00 -7.51 -11.56
C VAL A 298 25.67 -6.37 -10.81
N THR A 299 25.14 -5.17 -10.99
CA THR A 299 25.54 -3.99 -10.21
C THR A 299 24.50 -3.68 -9.16
N LEU A 300 24.84 -3.84 -7.87
CA LEU A 300 24.06 -3.31 -6.74
C LEU A 300 24.42 -1.84 -6.54
N SER A 301 23.41 -0.99 -6.46
CA SER A 301 23.56 0.44 -6.15
C SER A 301 22.51 0.91 -5.17
N PHE A 302 22.85 1.90 -4.34
CA PHE A 302 21.88 2.58 -3.46
C PHE A 302 22.42 3.96 -3.05
N ASP A 303 21.48 4.86 -2.72
CA ASP A 303 21.80 6.13 -2.09
C ASP A 303 21.71 5.97 -0.57
N TRP A 304 22.57 6.65 0.16
CA TRP A 304 22.57 6.62 1.62
C TRP A 304 22.72 8.02 2.20
N TRP A 305 22.11 8.20 3.37
CA TRP A 305 22.22 9.40 4.17
C TRP A 305 22.27 9.03 5.64
N VAL A 306 23.09 9.73 6.42
CA VAL A 306 23.18 9.59 7.87
C VAL A 306 23.37 10.96 8.50
N SER A 307 22.68 11.21 9.60
CA SER A 307 22.89 12.36 10.47
C SER A 307 22.92 11.84 11.89
N SER A 308 24.11 11.78 12.48
CA SER A 308 24.36 11.11 13.74
C SER A 308 25.63 11.67 14.40
N GLU A 309 25.90 11.21 15.63
CA GLU A 309 27.15 11.50 16.32
C GLU A 309 28.34 10.82 15.64
N SER A 310 29.39 11.62 15.38
CA SER A 310 30.56 11.12 14.64
C SER A 310 31.32 10.04 15.40
N GLY A 311 31.47 8.88 14.80
CA GLY A 311 32.23 7.75 15.34
C GLY A 311 31.42 6.80 16.25
N TYR A 312 30.23 7.17 16.69
CA TYR A 312 29.44 6.44 17.67
C TYR A 312 28.20 5.79 17.06
N ASP A 313 27.23 6.59 16.64
CA ASP A 313 26.04 6.08 15.97
C ASP A 313 26.33 5.78 14.49
N LYS A 314 26.00 4.59 14.01
CA LYS A 314 26.48 4.12 12.70
C LYS A 314 25.39 3.57 11.81
N LEU A 315 25.38 4.04 10.56
CA LEU A 315 24.75 3.34 9.45
C LEU A 315 25.73 2.26 8.93
N ILE A 316 25.28 1.02 8.96
CA ILE A 316 26.05 -0.14 8.48
C ILE A 316 25.20 -0.85 7.44
N VAL A 317 25.77 -1.08 6.25
CA VAL A 317 25.15 -1.92 5.23
C VAL A 317 26.03 -3.15 5.01
N THR A 318 25.44 -4.33 5.13
CA THR A 318 26.15 -5.59 4.86
C THR A 318 25.54 -6.30 3.66
N LEU A 319 26.37 -6.95 2.89
CA LEU A 319 25.98 -7.89 1.83
C LEU A 319 26.53 -9.26 2.20
N ASP A 320 25.66 -10.26 2.30
CA ASP A 320 26.02 -11.64 2.67
C ASP A 320 26.84 -11.70 3.97
N GLY A 321 26.44 -10.88 4.95
CA GLY A 321 27.11 -10.75 6.24
C GLY A 321 28.39 -9.91 6.23
N THR A 322 28.90 -9.51 5.08
CA THR A 322 30.11 -8.67 4.97
C THR A 322 29.74 -7.19 4.88
N ALA A 323 30.32 -6.36 5.73
CA ALA A 323 30.08 -4.91 5.69
C ALA A 323 30.61 -4.30 4.39
N ILE A 324 29.72 -3.64 3.64
CA ILE A 324 30.04 -2.95 2.38
C ILE A 324 29.99 -1.42 2.51
N LEU A 325 29.31 -0.91 3.53
CA LEU A 325 29.26 0.51 3.88
C LEU A 325 29.18 0.65 5.39
N GLU A 326 29.98 1.56 5.97
CA GLU A 326 29.86 2.00 7.36
C GLU A 326 30.06 3.52 7.41
N LYS A 327 29.07 4.24 7.94
CA LYS A 327 29.06 5.71 7.99
C LYS A 327 28.48 6.21 9.30
N SER A 328 29.05 7.31 9.79
CA SER A 328 28.59 8.08 10.95
C SER A 328 28.91 9.56 10.75
N GLY A 329 28.33 10.44 11.57
CA GLY A 329 28.57 11.88 11.52
C GLY A 329 27.36 12.67 11.02
N ASP A 330 27.44 14.00 11.14
CA ASP A 330 26.31 14.88 10.86
C ASP A 330 26.18 15.16 9.35
N SER A 331 25.02 14.79 8.82
CA SER A 331 24.55 15.12 7.45
C SER A 331 25.45 14.64 6.30
N TYR A 332 25.97 13.42 6.38
CA TYR A 332 26.67 12.79 5.27
C TYR A 332 25.72 12.00 4.37
N SER A 333 25.95 12.09 3.07
CA SER A 333 25.19 11.32 2.06
C SER A 333 26.10 10.93 0.88
N GLY A 334 25.65 9.93 0.12
CA GLY A 334 26.36 9.51 -1.10
C GLY A 334 25.66 8.36 -1.78
N THR A 335 26.16 7.99 -2.95
CA THR A 335 25.72 6.80 -3.70
C THR A 335 26.78 5.72 -3.55
N PHE A 336 26.35 4.48 -3.34
CA PHE A 336 27.19 3.29 -3.29
C PHE A 336 26.91 2.41 -4.50
N THR A 337 27.95 1.84 -5.09
CA THR A 337 27.85 0.84 -6.17
C THR A 337 28.81 -0.31 -5.94
N LYS A 338 28.37 -1.53 -6.25
CA LYS A 338 29.20 -2.74 -6.14
C LYS A 338 28.75 -3.80 -7.14
N THR A 339 29.70 -4.43 -7.81
CA THR A 339 29.44 -5.63 -8.60
C THR A 339 29.20 -6.84 -7.70
N VAL A 340 28.17 -7.62 -8.00
CA VAL A 340 27.73 -8.82 -7.26
C VAL A 340 27.63 -9.97 -8.25
N GLY A 341 28.17 -11.15 -7.92
CA GLY A 341 28.13 -12.34 -8.77
C GLY A 341 26.77 -13.05 -8.75
N SER A 342 26.64 -14.14 -9.51
CA SER A 342 25.42 -14.97 -9.51
C SER A 342 25.19 -15.64 -8.16
N GLY A 343 23.92 -15.80 -7.77
CA GLY A 343 23.52 -16.47 -6.53
C GLY A 343 22.40 -15.76 -5.79
N SER A 344 22.05 -16.29 -4.62
CA SER A 344 21.14 -15.62 -3.69
C SER A 344 21.92 -14.75 -2.72
N HIS A 345 21.51 -13.51 -2.59
CA HIS A 345 22.19 -12.50 -1.79
C HIS A 345 21.28 -11.89 -0.74
N THR A 346 21.88 -11.47 0.38
CA THR A 346 21.17 -10.82 1.49
C THR A 346 21.83 -9.47 1.78
N LEU A 347 21.10 -8.38 1.52
CA LEU A 347 21.50 -7.03 1.88
C LEU A 347 20.82 -6.64 3.20
N VAL A 348 21.60 -6.31 4.23
CA VAL A 348 21.06 -5.84 5.51
C VAL A 348 21.49 -4.39 5.72
N VAL A 349 20.50 -3.52 5.91
CA VAL A 349 20.70 -2.12 6.30
C VAL A 349 20.44 -2.01 7.79
N LYS A 350 21.34 -1.41 8.54
CA LYS A 350 21.27 -1.31 9.99
C LYS A 350 21.72 0.08 10.45
N TYR A 351 20.96 0.71 11.34
CA TYR A 351 21.41 1.86 12.10
C TYR A 351 21.46 1.51 13.58
N SER A 352 22.63 1.67 14.17
CA SER A 352 22.91 1.33 15.56
C SER A 352 23.25 2.59 16.33
N LYS A 353 22.54 2.86 17.41
CA LYS A 353 22.80 3.93 18.36
C LYS A 353 23.61 3.40 19.54
N ASP A 354 24.55 4.20 20.03
CA ASP A 354 25.24 3.90 21.27
C ASP A 354 24.45 4.35 22.52
N ASN A 355 25.08 4.34 23.68
CA ASN A 355 24.46 4.68 24.96
C ASN A 355 24.66 6.15 25.38
N SER A 356 25.31 6.97 24.56
CA SER A 356 25.60 8.36 24.85
C SER A 356 24.83 9.31 23.92
N GLY A 357 24.87 10.57 24.23
CA GLY A 357 24.26 11.74 23.62
C GLY A 357 23.60 11.66 22.23
N SER A 358 22.89 12.70 21.86
CA SER A 358 22.29 12.85 20.52
C SER A 358 22.93 14.06 19.85
N SER A 359 23.48 13.87 18.63
CA SER A 359 23.95 14.93 17.75
C SER A 359 23.33 14.75 16.36
N GLY A 360 22.95 15.84 15.70
CA GLY A 360 22.24 15.80 14.44
C GLY A 360 20.76 15.37 14.55
N TYR A 361 20.22 14.77 13.50
CA TYR A 361 18.86 14.25 13.48
C TYR A 361 18.74 12.82 14.05
N ASP A 362 19.87 12.18 14.41
CA ASP A 362 19.92 10.80 14.90
C ASP A 362 19.17 9.80 14.01
N LYS A 363 19.36 9.89 12.72
CA LYS A 363 18.68 9.07 11.71
C LYS A 363 19.61 8.67 10.60
N ALA A 364 19.26 7.56 9.95
CA ALA A 364 19.86 7.12 8.70
C ALA A 364 18.77 6.72 7.69
N LYS A 365 19.07 6.92 6.42
CA LYS A 365 18.24 6.50 5.29
C LYS A 365 19.10 5.77 4.26
N VAL A 366 18.56 4.70 3.68
CA VAL A 366 19.06 4.07 2.45
C VAL A 366 17.91 4.03 1.46
N SER A 367 18.13 4.54 0.27
CA SER A 367 17.13 4.72 -0.78
C SER A 367 17.68 4.38 -2.16
N ASN A 368 16.79 4.29 -3.15
CA ASN A 368 17.15 3.94 -4.52
C ASN A 368 17.99 2.66 -4.61
N ILE A 369 17.64 1.64 -3.82
CA ILE A 369 18.36 0.36 -3.84
C ILE A 369 18.01 -0.34 -5.15
N LYS A 370 19.00 -0.56 -6.01
CA LYS A 370 18.84 -1.15 -7.35
C LYS A 370 19.86 -2.26 -7.57
N VAL A 371 19.43 -3.32 -8.25
CA VAL A 371 20.31 -4.36 -8.80
C VAL A 371 20.07 -4.44 -10.29
N VAL A 372 21.11 -4.16 -11.10
CA VAL A 372 21.01 -3.99 -12.56
C VAL A 372 21.90 -5.01 -13.27
N GLY A 373 21.35 -5.69 -14.29
CA GLY A 373 22.04 -6.70 -15.09
C GLY A 373 21.77 -8.15 -14.63
N GLY A 374 22.28 -9.12 -15.36
CA GLY A 374 22.34 -10.54 -14.95
C GLY A 374 21.02 -11.25 -14.64
N GLY A 375 19.89 -10.87 -15.24
CA GLY A 375 18.62 -11.54 -15.03
C GLY A 375 17.90 -11.16 -13.72
N ALA A 376 18.07 -9.93 -13.26
CA ALA A 376 17.34 -9.40 -12.13
C ALA A 376 15.85 -9.17 -12.48
N SER A 377 14.90 -9.78 -11.77
CA SER A 377 13.46 -9.50 -11.95
C SER A 377 13.03 -8.31 -11.10
N ALA A 378 12.46 -7.28 -11.71
CA ALA A 378 11.93 -6.13 -10.99
C ALA A 378 10.74 -6.53 -10.11
N SER A 379 10.73 -6.05 -8.87
CA SER A 379 9.56 -6.13 -8.01
C SER A 379 8.66 -4.93 -8.33
N LEU A 380 7.56 -5.18 -9.03
CA LEU A 380 6.60 -4.15 -9.43
C LEU A 380 5.83 -3.67 -8.19
N SER A 381 5.81 -2.37 -7.92
CA SER A 381 5.17 -1.83 -6.73
C SER A 381 4.50 -0.47 -6.97
N ILE A 382 3.45 -0.21 -6.19
CA ILE A 382 2.86 1.11 -6.05
C ILE A 382 3.40 1.70 -4.74
N GLY A 383 4.07 2.86 -4.80
CA GLY A 383 4.79 3.49 -3.70
C GLY A 383 3.90 4.09 -2.61
N HIS A 384 4.56 4.62 -1.60
CA HIS A 384 3.93 5.34 -0.49
C HIS A 384 3.16 6.56 -1.00
N GLU A 385 1.91 6.75 -0.53
CA GLU A 385 1.03 7.87 -0.91
C GLU A 385 0.80 8.04 -2.43
N ALA A 386 1.07 7.04 -3.27
CA ALA A 386 1.10 7.19 -4.73
C ALA A 386 -0.17 7.81 -5.33
N PHE A 387 -1.37 7.44 -4.85
CA PHE A 387 -2.68 7.98 -5.25
C PHE A 387 -3.43 8.63 -4.09
N ARG A 388 -2.75 8.96 -2.99
CA ARG A 388 -3.39 9.60 -1.83
C ARG A 388 -4.10 10.88 -2.24
N GLY A 389 -5.35 11.03 -1.80
CA GLY A 389 -6.14 12.22 -2.06
C GLY A 389 -6.67 12.37 -3.49
N CYS A 390 -6.69 11.30 -4.29
CA CYS A 390 -7.40 11.25 -5.57
C CYS A 390 -8.91 11.12 -5.30
N ASN A 391 -9.53 12.19 -4.79
CA ASN A 391 -10.88 12.16 -4.19
C ASN A 391 -11.99 11.79 -5.18
N ASN A 392 -11.78 11.97 -6.49
CA ASN A 392 -12.75 11.61 -7.53
C ASN A 392 -12.48 10.24 -8.17
N LEU A 393 -11.41 9.54 -7.77
CA LEU A 393 -11.10 8.22 -8.30
C LEU A 393 -12.23 7.25 -7.93
N SER A 394 -13.03 6.87 -8.93
CA SER A 394 -14.20 6.00 -8.77
C SER A 394 -13.93 4.58 -9.26
N SER A 395 -12.94 4.37 -10.11
CA SER A 395 -12.56 3.05 -10.63
C SER A 395 -11.05 2.97 -10.83
N ILE A 396 -10.47 1.86 -10.42
CA ILE A 396 -9.07 1.52 -10.66
C ILE A 396 -8.94 0.07 -11.08
N ILE A 397 -8.14 -0.18 -12.11
CA ILE A 397 -7.74 -1.52 -12.54
C ILE A 397 -6.26 -1.69 -12.20
N LEU A 398 -5.96 -2.73 -11.44
CA LEU A 398 -4.61 -3.10 -11.02
C LEU A 398 -4.17 -4.36 -11.75
N GLY A 399 -3.10 -4.28 -12.53
CA GLY A 399 -2.56 -5.41 -13.30
C GLY A 399 -1.85 -6.46 -12.45
N GLU A 400 -1.83 -7.71 -12.92
CA GLU A 400 -1.29 -8.89 -12.22
C GLU A 400 0.20 -8.81 -11.87
N GLY A 401 0.95 -7.88 -12.47
CA GLY A 401 2.39 -7.68 -12.18
C GLY A 401 2.68 -7.04 -10.82
N ILE A 402 1.69 -6.43 -10.17
CA ILE A 402 1.91 -5.67 -8.91
C ILE A 402 2.20 -6.63 -7.76
N LYS A 403 3.36 -6.48 -7.11
CA LYS A 403 3.83 -7.30 -5.98
C LYS A 403 3.51 -6.69 -4.62
N SER A 404 3.48 -5.36 -4.52
CA SER A 404 3.19 -4.64 -3.28
C SER A 404 2.50 -3.31 -3.54
N ILE A 405 1.66 -2.91 -2.59
CA ILE A 405 1.01 -1.59 -2.56
C ILE A 405 1.41 -0.94 -1.23
N GLY A 406 2.04 0.24 -1.32
CA GLY A 406 2.66 0.94 -0.20
C GLY A 406 1.68 1.59 0.78
N ASP A 407 2.25 2.17 1.84
CA ASP A 407 1.48 2.86 2.87
C ASP A 407 0.75 4.07 2.29
N TYR A 408 -0.50 4.28 2.70
CA TYR A 408 -1.35 5.39 2.26
C TYR A 408 -1.57 5.45 0.74
N ALA A 409 -1.25 4.41 -0.03
CA ALA A 409 -1.23 4.48 -1.50
C ALA A 409 -2.55 4.98 -2.10
N PHE A 410 -3.69 4.57 -1.57
CA PHE A 410 -5.03 4.97 -1.98
C PHE A 410 -5.82 5.62 -0.83
N TYR A 411 -5.14 6.23 0.13
CA TYR A 411 -5.79 6.89 1.27
C TYR A 411 -6.70 8.03 0.81
N GLY A 412 -7.96 7.99 1.23
CA GLY A 412 -8.92 9.06 0.95
C GLY A 412 -9.37 9.15 -0.50
N CYS A 413 -9.27 8.08 -1.31
CA CYS A 413 -9.92 8.00 -2.63
C CYS A 413 -11.43 7.78 -2.42
N SER A 414 -12.12 8.79 -1.90
CA SER A 414 -13.46 8.69 -1.30
C SER A 414 -14.58 8.31 -2.28
N LYS A 415 -14.33 8.29 -3.58
CA LYS A 415 -15.27 7.85 -4.62
C LYS A 415 -15.01 6.42 -5.10
N LEU A 416 -13.94 5.78 -4.67
CA LEU A 416 -13.62 4.41 -5.04
C LEU A 416 -14.68 3.47 -4.46
N THR A 417 -15.29 2.62 -5.31
CA THR A 417 -16.38 1.72 -4.95
C THR A 417 -15.97 0.26 -4.91
N GLU A 418 -14.94 -0.09 -5.66
CA GLU A 418 -14.46 -1.47 -5.77
C GLU A 418 -12.95 -1.50 -6.02
N VAL A 419 -12.31 -2.58 -5.58
CA VAL A 419 -10.92 -2.90 -5.88
C VAL A 419 -10.70 -4.41 -5.88
N THR A 420 -9.96 -4.89 -6.89
CA THR A 420 -9.44 -6.25 -6.95
C THR A 420 -7.93 -6.19 -6.75
N ILE A 421 -7.42 -6.86 -5.73
CA ILE A 421 -5.99 -6.98 -5.47
C ILE A 421 -5.44 -8.13 -6.33
N PRO A 422 -4.43 -7.87 -7.18
CA PRO A 422 -3.89 -8.89 -8.07
C PRO A 422 -3.30 -10.08 -7.31
N ASN A 423 -3.40 -11.28 -7.89
CA ASN A 423 -2.94 -12.52 -7.24
C ASN A 423 -1.43 -12.57 -6.97
N LYS A 424 -0.62 -11.77 -7.65
CA LYS A 424 0.83 -11.65 -7.38
C LYS A 424 1.15 -10.65 -6.28
N THR A 425 0.18 -9.87 -5.80
CA THR A 425 0.39 -8.92 -4.70
C THR A 425 0.53 -9.65 -3.37
N THR A 426 1.62 -9.39 -2.67
CA THR A 426 1.93 -10.07 -1.39
C THR A 426 1.71 -9.19 -0.16
N SER A 427 1.67 -7.87 -0.32
CA SER A 427 1.52 -6.95 0.80
C SER A 427 0.71 -5.71 0.47
N LEU A 428 -0.14 -5.32 1.40
CA LEU A 428 -0.79 -4.01 1.47
C LEU A 428 -0.21 -3.24 2.66
N GLY A 429 0.19 -1.98 2.44
CA GLY A 429 0.78 -1.11 3.43
C GLY A 429 -0.21 -0.58 4.47
N GLU A 430 0.32 0.18 5.43
CA GLU A 430 -0.49 0.85 6.45
C GLU A 430 -1.40 1.92 5.81
N TYR A 431 -2.65 2.02 6.29
CA TYR A 431 -3.63 2.99 5.79
C TYR A 431 -3.88 2.94 4.28
N CYS A 432 -3.50 1.87 3.59
CA CYS A 432 -3.45 1.80 2.12
C CYS A 432 -4.78 2.23 1.47
N PHE A 433 -5.91 1.74 1.94
CA PHE A 433 -7.27 2.09 1.48
C PHE A 433 -8.11 2.81 2.56
N SER A 434 -7.49 3.31 3.61
CA SER A 434 -8.22 3.95 4.71
C SER A 434 -8.97 5.20 4.24
N GLY A 435 -10.17 5.42 4.79
CA GLY A 435 -10.99 6.58 4.48
C GLY A 435 -11.73 6.52 3.13
N ASN A 436 -11.77 5.36 2.47
CA ASN A 436 -12.53 5.15 1.24
C ASN A 436 -13.98 4.78 1.57
N SER A 437 -14.77 5.78 1.96
CA SER A 437 -16.11 5.60 2.52
C SER A 437 -17.16 5.01 1.58
N LEU A 438 -16.87 4.89 0.29
CA LEU A 438 -17.73 4.22 -0.69
C LEU A 438 -17.18 2.86 -1.15
N LEU A 439 -16.00 2.44 -0.66
CA LEU A 439 -15.39 1.17 -1.05
C LEU A 439 -16.15 0.01 -0.42
N ALA A 440 -16.98 -0.64 -1.23
CA ALA A 440 -17.89 -1.69 -0.82
C ALA A 440 -17.49 -3.08 -1.31
N ASN A 441 -16.82 -3.18 -2.45
CA ASN A 441 -16.42 -4.44 -3.05
C ASN A 441 -14.89 -4.57 -3.02
N ILE A 442 -14.39 -5.51 -2.25
CA ILE A 442 -12.95 -5.77 -2.10
C ILE A 442 -12.68 -7.24 -2.35
N ASP A 443 -11.89 -7.51 -3.38
CA ASP A 443 -11.32 -8.83 -3.64
C ASP A 443 -9.82 -8.78 -3.27
N LEU A 444 -9.41 -9.58 -2.28
CA LEU A 444 -8.04 -9.59 -1.76
C LEU A 444 -7.08 -10.47 -2.58
N GLY A 445 -7.59 -11.19 -3.58
CA GLY A 445 -6.76 -12.13 -4.35
C GLY A 445 -6.15 -13.25 -3.49
N ASN A 446 -5.48 -14.20 -4.13
CA ASN A 446 -4.96 -15.39 -3.45
C ASN A 446 -3.45 -15.35 -3.12
N GLY A 447 -2.76 -14.26 -3.43
CA GLY A 447 -1.32 -14.10 -3.19
C GLY A 447 -0.97 -13.35 -1.92
N LEU A 448 -1.91 -12.60 -1.37
CA LEU A 448 -1.68 -11.67 -0.28
C LEU A 448 -1.19 -12.39 0.98
N LYS A 449 -0.14 -11.87 1.61
CA LYS A 449 0.48 -12.38 2.84
C LYS A 449 0.25 -11.47 4.04
N THR A 450 0.34 -10.15 3.80
CA THR A 450 0.25 -9.16 4.88
C THR A 450 -0.69 -8.02 4.54
N ILE A 451 -1.50 -7.61 5.52
CA ILE A 451 -2.37 -6.45 5.45
C ILE A 451 -1.95 -5.49 6.58
N GLY A 452 -1.58 -4.27 6.20
CA GLY A 452 -1.06 -3.26 7.12
C GLY A 452 -2.10 -2.72 8.11
N GLN A 453 -1.60 -2.03 9.12
CA GLN A 453 -2.40 -1.36 10.14
C GLN A 453 -3.35 -0.33 9.48
N TYR A 454 -4.60 -0.23 9.96
CA TYR A 454 -5.63 0.67 9.43
C TYR A 454 -5.91 0.55 7.91
N CYS A 455 -5.48 -0.52 7.25
CA CYS A 455 -5.51 -0.62 5.78
C CYS A 455 -6.89 -0.33 5.18
N PHE A 456 -7.96 -0.84 5.76
CA PHE A 456 -9.34 -0.66 5.30
C PHE A 456 -10.21 0.15 6.28
N SER A 457 -9.58 0.87 7.21
CA SER A 457 -10.33 1.65 8.21
C SER A 457 -11.26 2.66 7.55
N GLY A 458 -12.54 2.65 7.94
CA GLY A 458 -13.57 3.55 7.41
C GLY A 458 -14.07 3.22 6.01
N CYS A 459 -13.83 2.01 5.51
CA CYS A 459 -14.45 1.49 4.28
C CYS A 459 -15.88 1.00 4.53
N SER A 460 -16.66 0.80 3.45
CA SER A 460 -18.09 0.48 3.54
C SER A 460 -18.46 -0.93 3.06
N MET A 461 -17.48 -1.84 2.95
CA MET A 461 -17.74 -3.22 2.55
C MET A 461 -18.73 -3.88 3.51
N PRO A 462 -19.79 -4.57 3.00
CA PRO A 462 -20.71 -5.32 3.83
C PRO A 462 -20.15 -6.67 4.27
N GLU A 463 -19.22 -7.20 3.51
CA GLU A 463 -18.55 -8.49 3.76
C GLU A 463 -17.07 -8.42 3.38
N ILE A 464 -16.27 -9.30 3.98
CA ILE A 464 -14.87 -9.50 3.61
C ILE A 464 -14.49 -10.98 3.72
N SER A 465 -13.85 -11.51 2.68
CA SER A 465 -13.18 -12.82 2.73
C SER A 465 -11.66 -12.61 2.86
N ILE A 466 -11.08 -13.22 3.88
CA ILE A 466 -9.63 -13.19 4.16
C ILE A 466 -9.03 -14.49 3.64
N PRO A 467 -8.29 -14.45 2.52
CA PRO A 467 -7.75 -15.63 1.87
C PRO A 467 -6.81 -16.43 2.78
N ALA A 468 -6.76 -17.74 2.57
CA ALA A 468 -5.85 -18.66 3.30
C ALA A 468 -4.37 -18.28 3.16
N SER A 469 -4.02 -17.53 2.14
CA SER A 469 -2.66 -17.03 1.89
C SER A 469 -2.20 -15.95 2.89
N VAL A 470 -3.13 -15.20 3.51
CA VAL A 470 -2.82 -14.13 4.46
C VAL A 470 -2.33 -14.72 5.77
N THR A 471 -1.18 -14.27 6.25
CA THR A 471 -0.57 -14.72 7.51
C THR A 471 -0.57 -13.65 8.60
N SER A 472 -0.77 -12.38 8.23
CA SER A 472 -0.78 -11.27 9.20
C SER A 472 -1.71 -10.15 8.79
N ILE A 473 -2.50 -9.67 9.74
CA ILE A 473 -3.37 -8.48 9.64
C ILE A 473 -2.97 -7.51 10.75
N GLY A 474 -2.70 -6.26 10.39
CA GLY A 474 -2.30 -5.20 11.32
C GLY A 474 -3.42 -4.72 12.25
N ASN A 475 -3.06 -3.95 13.26
CA ASN A 475 -4.02 -3.36 14.20
C ASN A 475 -5.00 -2.43 13.47
N TYR A 476 -6.25 -2.39 13.93
CA TYR A 476 -7.28 -1.46 13.42
C TYR A 476 -7.58 -1.57 11.93
N THR A 477 -7.18 -2.65 11.27
CA THR A 477 -7.34 -2.80 9.81
C THR A 477 -8.78 -2.55 9.35
N PHE A 478 -9.78 -3.02 10.11
CA PHE A 478 -11.20 -2.86 9.81
C PHE A 478 -11.92 -1.88 10.74
N ASN A 479 -11.17 -1.01 11.44
CA ASN A 479 -11.78 -0.06 12.36
C ASN A 479 -12.78 0.86 11.66
N ASN A 480 -13.96 1.09 12.25
CA ASN A 480 -15.03 1.92 11.69
C ASN A 480 -15.56 1.48 10.30
N CYS A 481 -15.47 0.20 9.94
CA CYS A 481 -16.16 -0.33 8.76
C CYS A 481 -17.65 -0.49 9.10
N SER A 482 -18.41 0.61 9.04
CA SER A 482 -19.77 0.72 9.56
C SER A 482 -20.82 -0.11 8.84
N SER A 483 -20.47 -0.74 7.72
CA SER A 483 -21.35 -1.65 6.96
C SER A 483 -20.93 -3.12 7.10
N LEU A 484 -19.77 -3.42 7.70
CA LEU A 484 -19.19 -4.76 7.73
C LEU A 484 -20.01 -5.67 8.65
N ALA A 485 -20.78 -6.56 8.05
CA ALA A 485 -21.63 -7.51 8.73
C ALA A 485 -21.07 -8.94 8.69
N ASP A 486 -20.42 -9.33 7.61
CA ASP A 486 -19.97 -10.69 7.41
C ASP A 486 -18.45 -10.78 7.23
N VAL A 487 -17.81 -11.64 8.01
CA VAL A 487 -16.36 -11.90 7.94
C VAL A 487 -16.15 -13.40 7.70
N VAL A 488 -15.40 -13.71 6.64
CA VAL A 488 -14.96 -15.07 6.32
C VAL A 488 -13.45 -15.13 6.42
N ILE A 489 -12.93 -15.90 7.36
CA ILE A 489 -11.52 -16.30 7.39
C ILE A 489 -11.46 -17.69 6.76
N GLU A 490 -10.93 -17.77 5.54
CA GLU A 490 -10.92 -19.03 4.78
C GLU A 490 -10.17 -20.16 5.48
N ASP A 491 -10.57 -21.41 5.17
CA ASP A 491 -9.90 -22.62 5.68
C ASP A 491 -8.41 -22.59 5.39
N ARG A 492 -7.60 -22.78 6.44
CA ARG A 492 -6.13 -22.69 6.36
C ARG A 492 -5.43 -23.69 7.26
N THR A 493 -4.21 -24.03 6.88
CA THR A 493 -3.31 -24.85 7.71
C THR A 493 -2.24 -24.00 8.40
N SER A 494 -2.01 -22.77 7.91
CA SER A 494 -1.08 -21.79 8.50
C SER A 494 -1.79 -20.91 9.52
N GLU A 495 -1.06 -20.46 10.53
CA GLU A 495 -1.57 -19.50 11.49
C GLU A 495 -1.84 -18.14 10.83
N LEU A 496 -2.93 -17.46 11.23
CA LEU A 496 -3.22 -16.08 10.92
C LEU A 496 -3.04 -15.23 12.17
N THR A 497 -2.05 -14.35 12.16
CA THR A 497 -1.88 -13.36 13.22
C THR A 497 -2.82 -12.18 12.98
N LEU A 498 -3.75 -11.96 13.91
CA LEU A 498 -4.66 -10.82 13.93
C LEU A 498 -4.10 -9.72 14.84
N GLY A 499 -4.13 -8.49 14.36
CA GLY A 499 -3.75 -7.33 15.14
C GLY A 499 -4.61 -7.21 16.39
N SER A 500 -3.96 -7.10 17.53
CA SER A 500 -4.61 -6.82 18.80
C SER A 500 -3.91 -5.65 19.47
N ASN A 501 -4.69 -4.61 19.78
CA ASN A 501 -4.18 -3.46 20.51
C ASN A 501 -4.96 -3.32 21.83
N GLY A 502 -4.25 -2.97 22.90
CA GLY A 502 -4.83 -2.79 24.23
C GLY A 502 -5.91 -1.70 24.33
N SER A 503 -6.21 -0.97 23.25
CA SER A 503 -7.20 0.10 23.27
C SER A 503 -8.43 -0.16 22.43
N SER A 504 -8.42 -1.11 21.48
CA SER A 504 -9.57 -1.39 20.62
C SER A 504 -9.47 -2.73 19.90
N PRO A 505 -10.59 -3.47 19.74
CA PRO A 505 -10.65 -4.68 18.91
C PRO A 505 -10.37 -4.42 17.44
N LEU A 506 -9.97 -5.46 16.70
CA LEU A 506 -9.72 -5.38 15.24
C LEU A 506 -10.95 -4.90 14.47
N PHE A 507 -12.14 -5.39 14.85
CA PHE A 507 -13.44 -5.04 14.25
C PHE A 507 -14.21 -3.99 15.07
N ALA A 508 -13.50 -3.03 15.66
CA ALA A 508 -14.16 -1.97 16.44
C ALA A 508 -15.11 -1.16 15.58
N SER A 509 -16.33 -0.96 16.08
CA SER A 509 -17.41 -0.25 15.37
C SER A 509 -17.85 -0.91 14.05
N CYS A 510 -17.59 -2.22 13.88
CA CYS A 510 -18.17 -3.02 12.80
C CYS A 510 -19.45 -3.71 13.32
N PRO A 511 -20.60 -3.55 12.66
CA PRO A 511 -21.83 -4.19 13.08
C PRO A 511 -21.90 -5.65 12.60
N LEU A 512 -20.94 -6.49 13.06
CA LEU A 512 -20.86 -7.87 12.62
C LEU A 512 -22.14 -8.64 12.90
N ASP A 513 -22.63 -9.38 11.93
CA ASP A 513 -23.73 -10.34 12.04
C ASP A 513 -23.23 -11.77 12.05
N SER A 514 -22.30 -12.10 11.13
CA SER A 514 -21.74 -13.44 11.07
C SER A 514 -20.21 -13.46 10.90
N VAL A 515 -19.57 -14.48 11.49
CA VAL A 515 -18.14 -14.74 11.37
C VAL A 515 -17.90 -16.22 11.10
N TYR A 516 -17.15 -16.54 10.05
CA TYR A 516 -16.60 -17.86 9.81
C TYR A 516 -15.08 -17.87 10.10
N ILE A 517 -14.63 -18.79 10.95
CA ILE A 517 -13.22 -18.99 11.32
C ILE A 517 -12.75 -20.32 10.75
N GLY A 518 -12.01 -20.25 9.64
CA GLY A 518 -11.55 -21.40 8.86
C GLY A 518 -10.18 -21.95 9.24
N GLY A 519 -9.69 -21.66 10.44
CA GLY A 519 -8.41 -22.17 10.91
C GLY A 519 -7.76 -21.31 11.98
N LYS A 520 -6.57 -21.71 12.41
CA LYS A 520 -5.92 -21.15 13.56
C LYS A 520 -5.66 -19.65 13.45
N ILE A 521 -6.33 -18.89 14.29
CA ILE A 521 -6.10 -17.45 14.47
C ILE A 521 -5.26 -17.21 15.71
N MET A 522 -4.36 -16.24 15.65
CA MET A 522 -3.48 -15.83 16.76
C MET A 522 -3.65 -14.35 17.02
N TYR A 523 -3.73 -13.96 18.27
CA TYR A 523 -3.70 -12.56 18.69
C TYR A 523 -3.10 -12.44 20.09
N ASN A 524 -2.68 -11.23 20.46
CA ASN A 524 -2.03 -11.02 21.75
C ASN A 524 -3.05 -11.05 22.90
N THR A 525 -3.01 -12.12 23.69
CA THR A 525 -3.85 -12.30 24.89
C THR A 525 -3.14 -11.94 26.19
N SER A 526 -1.86 -11.52 26.14
CA SER A 526 -0.97 -11.47 27.31
C SER A 526 -1.10 -10.22 28.16
N SER A 527 -1.91 -9.23 27.76
CA SER A 527 -2.07 -8.01 28.55
C SER A 527 -3.48 -7.93 29.15
N SER A 528 -3.57 -7.43 30.37
CA SER A 528 -4.84 -7.02 31.01
C SER A 528 -5.61 -5.96 30.20
N SER A 529 -5.07 -5.53 29.07
CA SER A 529 -5.61 -4.54 28.15
C SER A 529 -5.65 -5.03 26.69
N GLY A 530 -5.34 -6.29 26.38
CA GLY A 530 -5.46 -6.87 25.04
C GLY A 530 -6.90 -7.27 24.75
N TYR A 531 -7.51 -6.66 23.75
CA TYR A 531 -8.85 -7.06 23.31
C TYR A 531 -8.75 -8.11 22.20
N SER A 532 -9.59 -9.14 22.28
CA SER A 532 -9.77 -10.07 21.19
C SER A 532 -10.35 -9.33 19.96
N PRO A 533 -10.19 -9.87 18.75
CA PRO A 533 -10.74 -9.26 17.54
C PRO A 533 -12.23 -8.96 17.62
N PHE A 534 -13.00 -9.81 18.31
CA PHE A 534 -14.47 -9.74 18.40
C PHE A 534 -14.99 -9.21 19.75
N TYR A 535 -14.11 -8.76 20.62
CA TYR A 535 -14.42 -8.30 21.98
C TYR A 535 -15.56 -7.27 22.00
N ARG A 536 -16.63 -7.56 22.74
CA ARG A 536 -17.83 -6.72 22.90
C ARG A 536 -18.48 -6.30 21.58
N ASN A 537 -18.39 -7.12 20.54
CA ASN A 537 -19.20 -6.90 19.35
C ASN A 537 -20.65 -7.28 19.63
N THR A 538 -21.45 -6.30 20.04
CA THR A 538 -22.84 -6.52 20.46
C THR A 538 -23.79 -6.78 19.30
N SER A 539 -23.35 -6.68 18.04
CA SER A 539 -24.17 -6.99 16.86
C SER A 539 -24.06 -8.45 16.44
N LEU A 540 -22.93 -9.12 16.76
CA LEU A 540 -22.59 -10.47 16.32
C LEU A 540 -23.64 -11.50 16.78
N ARG A 541 -24.22 -12.23 15.82
CA ARG A 541 -25.28 -13.22 16.05
C ARG A 541 -24.84 -14.64 15.76
N THR A 542 -23.95 -14.83 14.80
CA THR A 542 -23.61 -16.18 14.31
C THR A 542 -22.09 -16.34 14.21
N ILE A 543 -21.59 -17.43 14.76
CA ILE A 543 -20.20 -17.85 14.62
C ILE A 543 -20.18 -19.28 14.09
N VAL A 544 -19.30 -19.52 13.11
CA VAL A 544 -18.97 -20.86 12.63
C VAL A 544 -17.47 -21.06 12.75
N ILE A 545 -17.04 -22.07 13.50
CA ILE A 545 -15.66 -22.43 13.70
C ILE A 545 -15.41 -23.75 13.01
N SER A 546 -14.42 -23.83 12.14
CA SER A 546 -14.11 -25.03 11.35
C SER A 546 -13.45 -26.13 12.19
N ASP A 547 -13.35 -27.33 11.60
CA ASP A 547 -12.68 -28.47 12.23
C ASP A 547 -11.15 -28.29 12.33
N THR A 548 -10.59 -27.28 11.67
CA THR A 548 -9.14 -27.00 11.68
C THR A 548 -8.71 -26.08 12.83
N GLU A 549 -9.66 -25.41 13.50
CA GLU A 549 -9.37 -24.64 14.72
C GLU A 549 -9.27 -25.58 15.92
N GLU A 550 -8.23 -25.40 16.73
CA GLU A 550 -8.01 -26.26 17.91
C GLU A 550 -8.36 -25.58 19.24
N GLU A 551 -8.36 -24.27 19.30
CA GLU A 551 -8.56 -23.53 20.54
C GLU A 551 -9.36 -22.25 20.31
N ILE A 552 -10.38 -21.99 21.10
CA ILE A 552 -11.01 -20.69 21.26
C ILE A 552 -10.25 -20.00 22.39
N TYR A 553 -9.69 -18.81 22.11
CA TYR A 553 -8.81 -18.11 23.04
C TYR A 553 -9.56 -17.37 24.15
N ASN A 554 -8.79 -16.89 25.15
CA ASN A 554 -9.33 -16.09 26.26
C ASN A 554 -10.02 -14.83 25.73
N ASN A 555 -11.21 -14.53 26.24
CA ASN A 555 -12.03 -13.36 25.90
C ASN A 555 -12.41 -13.26 24.41
N GLU A 556 -12.32 -14.32 23.62
CA GLU A 556 -12.48 -14.24 22.17
C GLU A 556 -13.79 -13.61 21.75
N PHE A 557 -14.90 -14.02 22.37
CA PHE A 557 -16.25 -13.51 22.14
C PHE A 557 -16.84 -12.83 23.39
N TYR A 558 -16.00 -12.36 24.30
CA TYR A 558 -16.44 -11.70 25.52
C TYR A 558 -17.38 -10.55 25.23
N GLY A 559 -18.54 -10.55 25.85
CA GLY A 559 -19.55 -9.49 25.76
C GLY A 559 -20.23 -9.39 24.40
N CYS A 560 -20.23 -10.43 23.58
CA CYS A 560 -21.04 -10.52 22.36
C CYS A 560 -22.50 -10.78 22.73
N THR A 561 -23.18 -9.77 23.27
CA THR A 561 -24.50 -9.92 23.91
C THR A 561 -25.60 -10.43 22.99
N ASN A 562 -25.51 -10.23 21.66
CA ASN A 562 -26.49 -10.71 20.69
C ASN A 562 -26.12 -12.07 20.06
N LEU A 563 -25.00 -12.66 20.48
CA LEU A 563 -24.58 -13.96 19.96
C LEU A 563 -25.64 -15.02 20.30
N LYS A 564 -26.11 -15.70 19.27
CA LYS A 564 -27.17 -16.68 19.37
C LYS A 564 -26.78 -18.06 18.84
N ASN A 565 -26.10 -18.09 17.70
CA ASN A 565 -25.75 -19.32 17.01
C ASN A 565 -24.24 -19.52 17.00
N VAL A 566 -23.79 -20.58 17.64
CA VAL A 566 -22.37 -21.03 17.59
C VAL A 566 -22.32 -22.43 17.04
N THR A 567 -21.68 -22.59 15.88
CA THR A 567 -21.36 -23.92 15.31
C THR A 567 -19.87 -24.15 15.52
N MET A 568 -19.52 -25.17 16.25
CA MET A 568 -18.14 -25.52 16.58
C MET A 568 -17.74 -26.79 15.86
N GLY A 569 -16.57 -26.75 15.22
CA GLY A 569 -15.96 -27.95 14.61
C GLY A 569 -15.49 -28.96 15.64
N ASP A 570 -15.38 -30.21 15.21
CA ASP A 570 -14.89 -31.32 16.05
C ASP A 570 -13.40 -31.21 16.42
N GLY A 571 -12.63 -30.35 15.71
CA GLY A 571 -11.21 -30.08 15.98
C GLY A 571 -10.95 -29.29 17.24
N VAL A 572 -11.94 -28.52 17.73
CA VAL A 572 -11.77 -27.64 18.90
C VAL A 572 -11.62 -28.47 20.17
N LYS A 573 -10.48 -28.28 20.83
CA LYS A 573 -10.09 -29.03 22.05
C LYS A 573 -10.24 -28.22 23.32
N LYS A 574 -10.16 -26.88 23.18
CA LYS A 574 -10.11 -25.99 24.34
C LYS A 574 -10.93 -24.73 24.11
N ILE A 575 -11.65 -24.31 25.13
CA ILE A 575 -12.26 -22.98 25.26
C ILE A 575 -11.52 -22.24 26.36
N GLY A 576 -11.04 -21.03 26.05
CA GLY A 576 -10.27 -20.18 26.97
C GLY A 576 -11.10 -19.51 28.04
N ASN A 577 -10.42 -18.84 28.98
CA ASN A 577 -11.07 -18.10 30.05
C ASN A 577 -11.90 -16.95 29.49
N TRP A 578 -13.14 -16.77 30.03
CA TRP A 578 -14.09 -15.73 29.63
C TRP A 578 -14.45 -15.73 28.13
N ALA A 579 -14.22 -16.82 27.41
CA ALA A 579 -14.32 -16.84 25.96
C ALA A 579 -15.72 -16.42 25.45
N PHE A 580 -16.79 -16.84 26.11
CA PHE A 580 -18.19 -16.49 25.83
C PHE A 580 -18.87 -15.72 26.98
N SER A 581 -18.10 -15.24 27.94
CA SER A 581 -18.66 -14.49 29.08
C SER A 581 -19.45 -13.27 28.59
N GLY A 582 -20.66 -13.08 29.10
CA GLY A 582 -21.56 -12.01 28.72
C GLY A 582 -22.30 -12.23 27.40
N CYS A 583 -22.29 -13.43 26.81
CA CYS A 583 -23.11 -13.79 25.64
C CYS A 583 -24.55 -14.08 26.07
N SER A 584 -25.25 -13.04 26.56
CA SER A 584 -26.52 -13.17 27.24
C SER A 584 -27.69 -13.65 26.36
N ASN A 585 -27.61 -13.56 25.03
CA ASN A 585 -28.63 -14.08 24.10
C ASN A 585 -28.34 -15.49 23.57
N LEU A 586 -27.26 -16.13 24.05
CA LEU A 586 -26.90 -17.48 23.66
C LEU A 586 -27.89 -18.44 24.31
N ASP A 587 -28.78 -19.07 23.52
CA ASP A 587 -29.84 -19.97 23.99
C ASP A 587 -29.49 -21.45 23.83
N TYR A 588 -28.50 -21.75 22.98
CA TYR A 588 -28.07 -23.08 22.63
C TYR A 588 -26.57 -23.09 22.36
N PHE A 589 -25.85 -24.12 22.84
CA PHE A 589 -24.44 -24.33 22.55
C PHE A 589 -24.10 -25.82 22.40
N ASN A 590 -23.26 -26.16 21.43
CA ASN A 590 -22.74 -27.51 21.29
C ASN A 590 -21.21 -27.55 21.35
N PHE A 591 -20.70 -28.51 22.10
CA PHE A 591 -19.28 -28.84 22.15
C PHE A 591 -18.99 -29.95 21.15
N GLY A 592 -18.03 -29.75 20.28
CA GLY A 592 -17.53 -30.76 19.33
C GLY A 592 -16.99 -32.00 20.04
N SER A 593 -16.86 -33.11 19.32
CA SER A 593 -16.39 -34.37 19.87
C SER A 593 -14.94 -34.31 20.39
N GLY A 594 -14.13 -33.36 19.91
CA GLY A 594 -12.74 -33.15 20.31
C GLY A 594 -12.55 -32.37 21.62
N MET A 595 -13.61 -31.82 22.21
CA MET A 595 -13.51 -30.93 23.38
C MET A 595 -12.90 -31.65 24.61
N GLN A 596 -11.90 -30.98 25.22
CA GLN A 596 -11.13 -31.50 26.37
C GLN A 596 -11.23 -30.61 27.61
N SER A 597 -11.25 -29.27 27.43
CA SER A 597 -11.25 -28.35 28.56
C SER A 597 -11.98 -27.04 28.27
N ILE A 598 -12.59 -26.49 29.31
CA ILE A 598 -13.31 -25.21 29.32
C ILE A 598 -12.65 -24.35 30.40
N GLY A 599 -12.26 -23.12 30.06
CA GLY A 599 -11.54 -22.20 30.94
C GLY A 599 -12.40 -21.59 32.04
N ASP A 600 -11.76 -20.79 32.91
CA ASP A 600 -12.42 -20.11 34.00
C ASP A 600 -13.47 -19.12 33.45
N GLU A 601 -14.67 -19.11 34.08
CA GLU A 601 -15.79 -18.21 33.74
C GLU A 601 -16.14 -18.14 32.23
N ALA A 602 -15.87 -19.22 31.51
CA ALA A 602 -15.99 -19.25 30.03
C ALA A 602 -17.41 -18.91 29.54
N PHE A 603 -18.45 -19.26 30.30
CA PHE A 603 -19.86 -18.99 30.00
C PHE A 603 -20.53 -18.13 31.10
N SER A 604 -19.75 -17.38 31.87
CA SER A 604 -20.31 -16.45 32.85
C SER A 604 -21.26 -15.47 32.17
N ASP A 605 -22.37 -15.10 32.83
CA ASP A 605 -23.42 -14.25 32.28
C ASP A 605 -24.12 -14.78 31.00
N CYS A 606 -24.01 -16.06 30.63
CA CYS A 606 -24.78 -16.71 29.57
C CYS A 606 -26.15 -17.14 30.10
N THR A 607 -26.94 -16.20 30.59
CA THR A 607 -28.16 -16.45 31.39
C THR A 607 -29.31 -17.05 30.61
N ASN A 608 -29.33 -17.00 29.27
CA ASN A 608 -30.40 -17.54 28.44
C ASN A 608 -30.12 -18.96 27.88
N LEU A 609 -29.02 -19.59 28.29
CA LEU A 609 -28.70 -20.94 27.85
C LEU A 609 -29.73 -21.95 28.39
N THR A 610 -30.53 -22.54 27.47
CA THR A 610 -31.54 -23.54 27.77
C THR A 610 -31.10 -24.94 27.36
N MET A 611 -30.08 -25.06 26.51
CA MET A 611 -29.58 -26.36 26.06
C MET A 611 -28.07 -26.32 25.82
N LEU A 612 -27.37 -27.28 26.40
CA LEU A 612 -26.01 -27.64 26.08
C LEU A 612 -25.93 -29.05 25.48
N ILE A 613 -25.21 -29.21 24.42
CA ILE A 613 -24.91 -30.55 23.84
C ILE A 613 -23.41 -30.76 23.87
N SER A 614 -22.99 -31.87 24.45
CA SER A 614 -21.61 -32.32 24.36
C SER A 614 -21.52 -33.59 23.54
N TYR A 615 -20.65 -33.58 22.53
CA TYR A 615 -20.30 -34.77 21.76
C TYR A 615 -19.01 -35.43 22.28
N ALA A 616 -18.39 -34.85 23.30
CA ALA A 616 -17.15 -35.40 23.89
C ALA A 616 -17.41 -36.69 24.67
N GLU A 617 -16.69 -37.74 24.34
CA GLU A 617 -16.78 -39.09 25.00
C GLU A 617 -16.33 -39.05 26.47
N VAL A 618 -15.44 -38.09 26.81
CA VAL A 618 -15.01 -37.81 28.18
C VAL A 618 -15.47 -36.44 28.54
N PRO A 619 -16.18 -36.22 29.69
CA PRO A 619 -16.59 -34.87 30.08
C PRO A 619 -15.42 -33.90 30.06
N PRO A 620 -15.50 -32.76 29.33
CA PRO A 620 -14.44 -31.75 29.36
C PRO A 620 -14.20 -31.25 30.79
N THR A 621 -12.92 -31.04 31.13
CA THR A 621 -12.56 -30.43 32.42
C THR A 621 -12.99 -28.97 32.45
N CYS A 622 -13.65 -28.53 33.51
CA CYS A 622 -14.07 -27.16 33.70
C CYS A 622 -13.11 -26.41 34.63
N GLY A 623 -12.73 -25.20 34.23
CA GLY A 623 -12.07 -24.24 35.08
C GLY A 623 -12.99 -23.69 36.17
N SER A 624 -12.51 -22.75 36.96
CA SER A 624 -13.30 -22.15 38.03
C SER A 624 -14.53 -21.45 37.44
N MET A 625 -15.71 -21.73 37.96
CA MET A 625 -16.98 -21.07 37.58
C MET A 625 -17.28 -21.08 36.07
N ALA A 626 -16.78 -22.08 35.35
CA ALA A 626 -16.88 -22.14 33.89
C ALA A 626 -18.33 -22.15 33.39
N LEU A 627 -19.26 -22.76 34.14
CA LEU A 627 -20.66 -22.97 33.82
C LEU A 627 -21.60 -22.39 34.90
N ASP A 628 -21.14 -21.50 35.80
CA ASP A 628 -21.86 -21.17 37.03
C ASP A 628 -23.14 -20.32 36.79
N ASP A 629 -23.13 -19.39 35.84
CA ASP A 629 -24.26 -18.50 35.59
C ASP A 629 -25.32 -19.12 34.67
N ILE A 630 -25.14 -20.37 34.26
CA ILE A 630 -26.15 -21.13 33.52
C ILE A 630 -27.24 -21.59 34.49
N ASN A 631 -28.50 -21.35 34.17
CA ASN A 631 -29.63 -21.88 34.97
C ASN A 631 -29.67 -23.42 34.86
N LYS A 632 -28.92 -24.11 35.68
CA LYS A 632 -28.75 -25.57 35.67
C LYS A 632 -30.03 -26.34 36.05
N TRP A 633 -31.07 -25.62 36.57
CA TRP A 633 -32.39 -26.19 36.84
C TRP A 633 -33.26 -26.29 35.60
N GLU A 634 -33.04 -25.47 34.60
CA GLU A 634 -33.85 -25.38 33.37
C GLU A 634 -33.06 -25.77 32.12
N CYS A 635 -31.72 -25.61 32.14
CA CYS A 635 -30.86 -25.96 31.01
C CYS A 635 -30.74 -27.49 30.89
N VAL A 636 -31.08 -28.02 29.70
CA VAL A 636 -30.92 -29.44 29.39
C VAL A 636 -29.49 -29.70 28.88
N LEU A 637 -28.80 -30.58 29.56
CA LEU A 637 -27.49 -31.07 29.11
C LEU A 637 -27.69 -32.42 28.36
N ARG A 638 -27.31 -32.46 27.08
CA ARG A 638 -27.30 -33.67 26.28
C ARG A 638 -25.87 -34.19 26.12
N VAL A 639 -25.66 -35.47 26.36
CA VAL A 639 -24.32 -36.13 26.36
C VAL A 639 -24.31 -37.37 25.49
N PRO A 640 -23.16 -37.86 25.05
CA PRO A 640 -23.08 -39.03 24.19
C PRO A 640 -23.71 -40.29 24.83
N GLN A 641 -24.28 -41.12 23.99
CA GLN A 641 -24.92 -42.36 24.44
C GLN A 641 -23.96 -43.20 25.30
N ASN A 642 -24.45 -43.72 26.43
CA ASN A 642 -23.67 -44.49 27.40
C ASN A 642 -22.58 -43.67 28.16
N ARG A 643 -22.60 -42.35 28.12
CA ARG A 643 -21.71 -41.46 28.90
C ARG A 643 -22.39 -40.71 30.02
N LEU A 644 -23.71 -40.88 30.18
CA LEU A 644 -24.51 -40.22 31.20
C LEU A 644 -23.86 -40.26 32.60
N SER A 645 -23.44 -41.47 33.05
CA SER A 645 -22.81 -41.64 34.36
C SER A 645 -21.50 -40.89 34.51
N ALA A 646 -20.75 -40.71 33.43
CA ALA A 646 -19.48 -39.97 33.45
C ALA A 646 -19.74 -38.48 33.68
N TYR A 647 -20.74 -37.89 32.99
CA TYR A 647 -21.14 -36.49 33.17
C TYR A 647 -21.82 -36.22 34.53
N GLN A 648 -22.60 -37.20 35.01
CA GLN A 648 -23.18 -37.12 36.37
C GLN A 648 -22.15 -37.17 37.48
N ALA A 649 -20.92 -37.65 37.21
CA ALA A 649 -19.83 -37.68 38.16
C ALA A 649 -18.84 -36.52 38.00
N ALA A 650 -18.86 -35.81 36.88
CA ALA A 650 -17.89 -34.75 36.55
C ALA A 650 -18.24 -33.41 37.22
N ASP A 651 -17.22 -32.67 37.70
CA ASP A 651 -17.39 -31.39 38.36
C ASP A 651 -18.02 -30.37 37.41
N GLN A 652 -18.92 -29.55 37.97
CA GLN A 652 -19.84 -28.60 37.33
C GLN A 652 -20.87 -29.27 36.39
N TRP A 653 -20.56 -30.32 35.65
CA TRP A 653 -21.51 -31.08 34.83
C TRP A 653 -22.56 -31.80 35.66
N LYS A 654 -22.19 -32.37 36.80
CA LYS A 654 -23.09 -33.06 37.73
C LYS A 654 -24.19 -32.17 38.32
N GLU A 655 -24.06 -30.87 38.19
CA GLU A 655 -24.98 -29.89 38.76
C GLU A 655 -26.19 -29.64 37.90
N PHE A 656 -26.17 -30.06 36.61
CA PHE A 656 -27.34 -29.96 35.74
C PHE A 656 -28.46 -30.91 36.20
N PHE A 657 -29.68 -30.36 36.34
CA PHE A 657 -30.83 -31.16 36.78
C PHE A 657 -31.31 -32.14 35.68
N PHE A 658 -31.31 -31.70 34.43
CA PHE A 658 -31.67 -32.50 33.27
C PHE A 658 -30.39 -32.87 32.49
N ILE A 659 -29.96 -34.15 32.65
CA ILE A 659 -28.87 -34.71 31.84
C ILE A 659 -29.45 -35.87 31.04
N GLU A 660 -29.42 -35.78 29.71
CA GLU A 660 -30.01 -36.72 28.78
C GLU A 660 -28.97 -37.30 27.81
N ASP A 661 -29.18 -38.54 27.35
CA ASP A 661 -28.40 -39.05 26.23
C ASP A 661 -28.72 -38.30 24.94
N VAL A 662 -27.69 -37.89 24.19
CA VAL A 662 -27.87 -37.53 22.79
C VAL A 662 -28.26 -38.79 22.05
N LEU A 663 -29.48 -38.79 21.50
CA LEU A 663 -29.86 -39.87 20.58
C LEU A 663 -28.90 -39.82 19.39
N THR A 664 -27.97 -40.77 19.32
CA THR A 664 -27.11 -41.03 18.16
C THR A 664 -28.00 -41.61 17.06
N GLY A 665 -28.84 -40.84 16.50
CA GLY A 665 -29.45 -41.01 15.21
C GLY A 665 -29.26 -39.71 14.49
N ILE A 666 -28.51 -39.74 13.40
CA ILE A 666 -28.76 -38.84 12.32
C ILE A 666 -30.28 -38.92 12.10
N ASN A 667 -31.06 -38.06 12.74
CA ASN A 667 -32.38 -37.79 12.20
C ASN A 667 -32.03 -37.19 10.83
N GLU A 668 -32.00 -38.07 9.81
CA GLU A 668 -32.43 -37.67 8.49
C GLU A 668 -33.73 -36.91 8.74
N ILE A 669 -33.66 -35.58 8.73
CA ILE A 669 -34.84 -34.79 8.46
C ILE A 669 -35.07 -35.10 6.98
N GLU A 670 -35.72 -36.24 6.70
CA GLU A 670 -36.54 -36.33 5.50
C GLU A 670 -37.32 -35.04 5.53
N ALA A 671 -37.16 -34.22 4.49
CA ALA A 671 -38.08 -33.14 4.24
C ALA A 671 -39.43 -33.80 4.09
N GLU A 672 -40.17 -33.99 5.22
CA GLU A 672 -41.56 -34.35 5.18
C GLU A 672 -42.22 -33.26 4.39
N THR A 673 -42.50 -33.59 3.16
CA THR A 673 -43.46 -32.92 2.31
C THR A 673 -44.82 -33.20 2.91
N GLU A 674 -45.13 -32.61 4.06
CA GLU A 674 -46.51 -32.41 4.47
C GLU A 674 -46.97 -31.04 3.98
N GLY A 675 -48.06 -31.13 3.27
CA GLY A 675 -48.64 -30.16 2.37
C GLY A 675 -48.93 -28.80 2.99
N ASP A 676 -48.98 -27.82 2.09
CA ASP A 676 -49.73 -26.58 2.16
C ASP A 676 -49.43 -25.62 3.31
N ALA A 677 -48.30 -24.99 3.27
CA ALA A 677 -48.18 -23.60 3.71
C ALA A 677 -47.28 -22.84 2.73
N GLN A 678 -47.88 -21.99 1.93
CA GLN A 678 -47.22 -20.99 1.08
C GLN A 678 -46.37 -20.04 1.96
N GLY A 679 -45.14 -20.40 2.16
CA GLY A 679 -44.11 -19.53 2.70
C GLY A 679 -42.77 -19.87 2.02
N ASP A 680 -42.25 -18.97 1.22
CA ASP A 680 -40.92 -19.07 0.60
C ASP A 680 -39.88 -19.02 1.74
N VAL A 681 -39.54 -20.18 2.33
CA VAL A 681 -38.44 -20.27 3.30
C VAL A 681 -37.12 -20.15 2.53
N ARG A 682 -36.42 -19.06 2.77
CA ARG A 682 -35.13 -18.79 2.15
C ARG A 682 -34.00 -18.91 3.19
N GLY A 683 -32.84 -19.33 2.73
CA GLY A 683 -31.65 -19.47 3.57
C GLY A 683 -30.36 -19.49 2.79
N ASP A 684 -29.30 -19.17 3.47
CA ASP A 684 -27.95 -19.30 2.94
C ASP A 684 -27.50 -20.74 3.04
N VAL A 685 -26.82 -21.21 1.99
CA VAL A 685 -26.34 -22.58 1.87
C VAL A 685 -24.83 -22.60 2.05
N TYR A 686 -24.39 -23.40 3.00
CA TYR A 686 -22.97 -23.63 3.29
C TYR A 686 -22.59 -25.08 3.01
N SER A 687 -21.34 -25.32 2.63
CA SER A 687 -20.75 -26.67 2.65
C SER A 687 -20.60 -27.14 4.10
N LEU A 688 -20.29 -28.44 4.30
CA LEU A 688 -20.04 -28.99 5.65
C LEU A 688 -18.85 -28.34 6.36
N ASN A 689 -17.90 -27.80 5.59
CA ASN A 689 -16.76 -27.06 6.10
C ASN A 689 -17.05 -25.55 6.28
N GLY A 690 -18.33 -25.13 6.23
CA GLY A 690 -18.75 -23.77 6.49
C GLY A 690 -18.59 -22.77 5.33
N THR A 691 -18.11 -23.22 4.15
CA THR A 691 -18.01 -22.33 2.99
C THR A 691 -19.38 -21.94 2.49
N LEU A 692 -19.68 -20.65 2.40
CA LEU A 692 -20.91 -20.15 1.80
C LEU A 692 -20.92 -20.52 0.31
N LEU A 693 -21.90 -21.31 -0.09
CA LEU A 693 -22.07 -21.77 -1.47
C LEU A 693 -23.08 -20.97 -2.24
N LYS A 694 -24.18 -20.58 -1.60
CA LYS A 694 -25.24 -19.75 -2.20
C LYS A 694 -26.00 -18.99 -1.13
N ARG A 695 -26.39 -17.74 -1.45
CA ARG A 695 -27.20 -16.87 -0.58
C ARG A 695 -28.68 -16.89 -0.95
N ASN A 696 -29.50 -16.71 0.08
CA ASN A 696 -30.95 -16.45 -0.03
C ASN A 696 -31.67 -17.44 -0.96
N VAL A 697 -31.32 -18.70 -0.87
CA VAL A 697 -31.85 -19.77 -1.71
C VAL A 697 -33.17 -20.27 -1.15
N ASN A 698 -34.16 -20.50 -2.00
CA ASN A 698 -35.36 -21.17 -1.59
C ASN A 698 -35.05 -22.61 -1.19
N VAL A 699 -35.25 -22.92 0.10
CA VAL A 699 -34.90 -24.22 0.70
C VAL A 699 -35.62 -25.40 -0.02
N ASN A 700 -36.82 -25.16 -0.52
CA ASN A 700 -37.60 -26.15 -1.25
C ASN A 700 -37.07 -26.46 -2.67
N ARG A 701 -36.06 -25.73 -3.15
CA ARG A 701 -35.46 -25.89 -4.48
C ARG A 701 -34.03 -26.36 -4.42
N LEU A 702 -33.49 -26.77 -3.27
CA LEU A 702 -32.08 -27.16 -3.12
C LEU A 702 -31.68 -28.27 -4.08
N ASN A 703 -32.51 -29.29 -4.28
CA ASN A 703 -32.24 -30.40 -5.20
C ASN A 703 -32.12 -29.98 -6.68
N SER A 704 -32.65 -28.83 -7.06
CA SER A 704 -32.52 -28.31 -8.43
C SER A 704 -31.36 -27.34 -8.62
N ILE A 705 -30.68 -26.94 -7.54
CA ILE A 705 -29.71 -25.83 -7.52
C ILE A 705 -28.33 -26.30 -7.10
N LEU A 706 -28.26 -27.39 -6.34
CA LEU A 706 -27.01 -27.94 -5.79
C LEU A 706 -26.78 -29.39 -6.27
N PRO A 707 -25.53 -29.82 -6.44
CA PRO A 707 -25.20 -31.24 -6.61
C PRO A 707 -25.69 -32.08 -5.44
N ALA A 708 -25.88 -33.39 -5.67
CA ALA A 708 -26.14 -34.31 -4.57
C ALA A 708 -25.02 -34.24 -3.53
N GLY A 709 -25.39 -34.07 -2.25
CA GLY A 709 -24.41 -33.89 -1.19
C GLY A 709 -25.05 -33.46 0.13
N LEU A 710 -24.20 -33.27 1.15
CA LEU A 710 -24.62 -32.79 2.46
C LEU A 710 -24.23 -31.30 2.60
N TYR A 711 -25.18 -30.46 3.01
CA TYR A 711 -25.05 -29.03 3.12
C TYR A 711 -25.58 -28.51 4.46
N VAL A 712 -25.22 -27.31 4.84
CA VAL A 712 -25.79 -26.61 5.98
C VAL A 712 -26.67 -25.47 5.47
N VAL A 713 -27.94 -25.44 5.87
CA VAL A 713 -28.90 -24.40 5.48
C VAL A 713 -29.63 -23.93 6.72
N ASN A 714 -29.59 -22.64 7.03
CA ASN A 714 -30.17 -22.08 8.26
C ASN A 714 -29.72 -22.83 9.53
N GLY A 715 -28.43 -23.20 9.60
CA GLY A 715 -27.86 -23.94 10.74
C GLY A 715 -28.26 -25.43 10.81
N LYS A 716 -28.95 -25.96 9.82
CA LYS A 716 -29.37 -27.37 9.75
C LYS A 716 -28.64 -28.10 8.63
N LYS A 717 -28.17 -29.33 8.90
CA LYS A 717 -27.62 -30.20 7.85
C LYS A 717 -28.74 -30.69 6.94
N VAL A 718 -28.60 -30.49 5.65
CA VAL A 718 -29.61 -30.85 4.63
C VAL A 718 -28.94 -31.77 3.60
N VAL A 719 -29.57 -32.89 3.31
CA VAL A 719 -29.16 -33.82 2.25
C VAL A 719 -29.81 -33.39 0.95
N VAL A 720 -29.03 -33.06 -0.05
CA VAL A 720 -29.48 -32.85 -1.43
C VAL A 720 -29.25 -34.19 -2.17
N LYS A 721 -30.33 -34.81 -2.67
CA LYS A 721 -30.30 -36.11 -3.35
C LYS A 721 -30.10 -35.98 -4.85
#